data_1f792ae31a573ee2cb61b70184a66c67
#
_entry.id   1f792ae31a573ee2cb61b70184a66c67
#
_cell.length_a   1.000
_cell.length_b   1.000
_cell.length_c   1.000
_cell.angle_alpha   90.00
_cell.angle_beta   90.00
_cell.angle_gamma   90.00
#
_symmetry.space_group_name_H-M   'P 1'
#
loop_
_entity.id
_entity.type
_entity.pdbx_description
1 polymer ?
#
loop_
_entity_poly.entity_id
_entity_poly.type
_entity_poly.pdbx_seq_one_letter_code
_entity_poly.pdbx_strand_id
1 'polypeptide(L)'
;MNIVVIGGVAAGTKAAAKLLRQDRTAQVTVYTKSTDISYAGCGLPYYVGGDIETRDELIVNTPERYMGLTGAQVKTGMEATKVDPAAKTVTFANGEVVSYDKLVIATGAAPFVPNVPGKDLPGVFTMRTPDDAIGLRAYVDENKCRSAVVVGAGFIGLEIAENLLKKGLKVTVVDMASQVMPNLFDAEVADYIRRQLQAKGIRVVTGAGLEMVLGGEKATGIRTAVGGFEGDVVVMAIGVRPATAFLNDSGVEMFKGTIVVDKFQKTNLPDIYAVGDCAMVYNRLTGKGQWSAMGSTANITGRLLAKNLTGEAAPYGGCLGTGVVRLADGLNAGRTGLTEEQAKAAGFDAVTVTCVTDDKAHYYPDAASFVTKLIADRESHKLLGIQVLGGGSVDKMVDIAVAGISMGARVEDFDTMDFAYAPPFSTAIHPFVQACYILENKLEGRYESMTPAEYLAGKAKGYKIIDVSPAPAIPGAKWVDLAKVTGPIEGLDKDAKLLLVCAKGKRGYFLQNRLKAFGYTNTRALEGGLFVNNVKVSFEGGKLPPEEIKRVKALGCLQDKRYPDVFNVRVITRNGKITTEEHKAVAEAAEKFGSGEVTMTTRLTLEIQGVKHENIQPLIDFLGGHGLLTGGTGSLVRPVVACKGTTCQYGLLDSFGLSNRIHEKFYIGYHGVTLPHKFKIAVGGCPNNCVKPDLNDLGIVGQRVPMIDYSKCRGCKVCQVEKNCPIQVAQMVDGKVSIDPNACNNCGRCKGRCPFGALEEYQEGYKILIGGRWGKKVAHGIPLTRIFTSEDEVMDVIEKAILLFRDEGISGERFADTVARLGFDYVNEKLLSGSIDKDAILHKTVKGGATC
;
A
#
# COMPACT_ATOMS: atom_id res chain seq x y z
N MET A 1 -1.99 -38.41 -38.75
CA MET A 1 -0.89 -37.53 -38.34
C MET A 1 -0.76 -37.61 -36.83
N ASN A 2 0.41 -38.02 -36.32
CA ASN A 2 0.70 -38.15 -34.89
C ASN A 2 1.34 -36.84 -34.39
N ILE A 3 0.64 -36.12 -33.47
CA ILE A 3 1.08 -34.81 -32.95
C ILE A 3 1.37 -34.96 -31.48
N VAL A 4 2.64 -34.72 -31.12
CA VAL A 4 3.09 -34.68 -29.74
C VAL A 4 3.10 -33.22 -29.26
N VAL A 5 2.42 -32.95 -28.13
CA VAL A 5 2.40 -31.64 -27.49
C VAL A 5 3.07 -31.76 -26.13
N ILE A 6 4.16 -31.02 -25.90
CA ILE A 6 4.87 -30.97 -24.60
C ILE A 6 4.42 -29.73 -23.83
N GLY A 7 3.66 -29.94 -22.77
CA GLY A 7 3.09 -28.87 -21.92
C GLY A 7 1.56 -28.85 -21.93
N GLY A 8 0.97 -29.04 -20.74
CA GLY A 8 -0.46 -29.26 -20.53
C GLY A 8 -1.22 -28.10 -19.91
N VAL A 9 -0.76 -26.84 -20.00
CA VAL A 9 -1.47 -25.70 -19.40
C VAL A 9 -2.15 -24.83 -20.49
N ALA A 10 -1.82 -23.55 -20.63
CA ALA A 10 -2.58 -22.64 -21.50
C ALA A 10 -2.39 -22.90 -22.99
N ALA A 11 -1.15 -22.79 -23.49
CA ALA A 11 -0.87 -22.85 -24.94
C ALA A 11 -1.06 -24.24 -25.52
N GLY A 12 -0.52 -25.28 -24.85
CA GLY A 12 -0.57 -26.67 -25.34
C GLY A 12 -1.99 -27.23 -25.37
N THR A 13 -2.77 -27.04 -24.30
CA THR A 13 -4.18 -27.46 -24.26
C THR A 13 -5.03 -26.70 -25.26
N LYS A 14 -4.77 -25.39 -25.47
CA LYS A 14 -5.46 -24.59 -26.48
C LYS A 14 -5.16 -25.09 -27.91
N ALA A 15 -3.90 -25.39 -28.20
CA ALA A 15 -3.47 -25.92 -29.49
C ALA A 15 -4.13 -27.28 -29.76
N ALA A 16 -4.01 -28.25 -28.84
CA ALA A 16 -4.57 -29.58 -28.96
C ALA A 16 -6.09 -29.56 -29.15
N ALA A 17 -6.82 -28.82 -28.29
CA ALA A 17 -8.29 -28.73 -28.39
C ALA A 17 -8.75 -28.07 -29.70
N LYS A 18 -8.05 -27.02 -30.18
CA LYS A 18 -8.42 -26.35 -31.43
C LYS A 18 -8.12 -27.22 -32.62
N LEU A 19 -6.97 -27.91 -32.60
CA LEU A 19 -6.55 -28.81 -33.70
C LEU A 19 -7.58 -29.93 -33.92
N LEU A 20 -7.98 -30.64 -32.87
CA LEU A 20 -8.96 -31.73 -32.96
C LEU A 20 -10.35 -31.24 -33.31
N ARG A 21 -10.69 -29.99 -33.12
CA ARG A 21 -11.94 -29.43 -33.67
C ARG A 21 -11.88 -29.15 -35.17
N GLN A 22 -10.66 -28.98 -35.72
CA GLN A 22 -10.48 -28.77 -37.17
C GLN A 22 -10.14 -30.05 -37.94
N ASP A 23 -9.37 -30.95 -37.33
CA ASP A 23 -9.01 -32.24 -37.89
C ASP A 23 -9.26 -33.35 -36.84
N ARG A 24 -10.39 -34.07 -36.99
CA ARG A 24 -10.76 -35.20 -36.12
C ARG A 24 -9.94 -36.48 -36.40
N THR A 25 -9.19 -36.53 -37.50
CA THR A 25 -8.37 -37.68 -37.85
C THR A 25 -6.99 -37.64 -37.26
N ALA A 26 -6.57 -36.50 -36.77
CA ALA A 26 -5.30 -36.33 -36.08
C ALA A 26 -5.25 -37.06 -34.74
N GLN A 27 -4.13 -37.69 -34.46
CA GLN A 27 -3.85 -38.27 -33.14
C GLN A 27 -3.02 -37.25 -32.37
N VAL A 28 -3.59 -36.67 -31.29
CA VAL A 28 -2.93 -35.63 -30.51
C VAL A 28 -2.78 -36.12 -29.07
N THR A 29 -1.52 -36.18 -28.61
CA THR A 29 -1.19 -36.52 -27.23
C THR A 29 -0.45 -35.36 -26.55
N VAL A 30 -0.99 -34.93 -25.43
CA VAL A 30 -0.39 -33.88 -24.56
C VAL A 30 0.38 -34.58 -23.45
N TYR A 31 1.66 -34.30 -23.34
CA TYR A 31 2.58 -34.77 -22.30
C TYR A 31 2.90 -33.63 -21.36
N THR A 32 2.79 -33.83 -20.08
CA THR A 32 3.11 -32.83 -19.06
C THR A 32 3.78 -33.48 -17.85
N LYS A 33 4.76 -32.78 -17.25
CA LYS A 33 5.41 -33.25 -16.04
C LYS A 33 4.52 -33.11 -14.78
N SER A 34 3.60 -32.15 -14.80
CA SER A 34 2.65 -31.92 -13.69
C SER A 34 1.57 -33.00 -13.67
N THR A 35 1.01 -33.28 -12.48
CA THR A 35 -0.20 -34.06 -12.29
C THR A 35 -1.44 -33.30 -12.73
N ASP A 36 -1.41 -31.96 -12.70
CA ASP A 36 -2.49 -31.07 -13.12
C ASP A 36 -2.26 -30.57 -14.55
N ILE A 37 -3.37 -30.41 -15.27
CA ILE A 37 -3.41 -29.70 -16.55
C ILE A 37 -4.41 -28.57 -16.50
N SER A 38 -4.34 -27.66 -17.48
CA SER A 38 -5.37 -26.63 -17.68
C SER A 38 -5.75 -25.88 -16.40
N TYR A 39 -4.79 -25.57 -15.53
CA TYR A 39 -5.04 -24.85 -14.31
C TYR A 39 -4.93 -23.32 -14.49
N ALA A 40 -5.57 -22.58 -13.58
CA ALA A 40 -5.63 -21.13 -13.56
C ALA A 40 -4.36 -20.52 -12.94
N GLY A 41 -3.24 -20.49 -13.70
CA GLY A 41 -1.97 -19.94 -13.21
C GLY A 41 -2.05 -18.48 -12.71
N CYS A 42 -2.93 -17.65 -13.32
CA CYS A 42 -3.18 -16.28 -12.84
C CYS A 42 -4.14 -16.22 -11.64
N GLY A 43 -4.79 -17.32 -11.28
CA GLY A 43 -5.67 -17.43 -10.11
C GLY A 43 -4.92 -17.71 -8.79
N LEU A 44 -3.66 -18.10 -8.86
CA LEU A 44 -2.89 -18.59 -7.72
C LEU A 44 -2.76 -17.54 -6.58
N PRO A 45 -2.45 -16.26 -6.85
CA PRO A 45 -2.42 -15.23 -5.82
C PRO A 45 -3.79 -15.05 -5.12
N TYR A 46 -4.87 -15.12 -5.88
CA TYR A 46 -6.25 -14.94 -5.38
C TYR A 46 -6.72 -16.14 -4.54
N TYR A 47 -6.20 -17.34 -4.82
CA TYR A 47 -6.37 -18.50 -3.94
C TYR A 47 -5.67 -18.29 -2.59
N VAL A 48 -4.45 -17.77 -2.60
CA VAL A 48 -3.74 -17.44 -1.36
C VAL A 48 -4.52 -16.40 -0.55
N GLY A 49 -5.09 -15.38 -1.19
CA GLY A 49 -5.90 -14.33 -0.56
C GLY A 49 -7.29 -14.76 -0.11
N GLY A 50 -7.80 -15.91 -0.62
CA GLY A 50 -9.12 -16.46 -0.30
C GLY A 50 -10.26 -15.97 -1.20
N ASP A 51 -9.98 -15.27 -2.31
CA ASP A 51 -10.99 -14.95 -3.34
C ASP A 51 -11.39 -16.21 -4.13
N ILE A 52 -10.46 -17.14 -4.29
CA ILE A 52 -10.70 -18.51 -4.76
C ILE A 52 -10.58 -19.41 -3.52
N GLU A 53 -11.65 -20.13 -3.21
CA GLU A 53 -11.74 -20.83 -1.92
C GLU A 53 -11.07 -22.19 -1.94
N THR A 54 -11.30 -22.96 -3.04
CA THR A 54 -10.92 -24.36 -3.13
C THR A 54 -9.87 -24.61 -4.21
N ARG A 55 -9.11 -25.74 -4.05
CA ARG A 55 -8.16 -26.22 -5.05
C ARG A 55 -8.84 -26.51 -6.40
N ASP A 56 -10.03 -27.08 -6.33
CA ASP A 56 -10.74 -27.53 -7.54
C ASP A 56 -11.14 -26.35 -8.44
N GLU A 57 -11.36 -25.17 -7.87
CA GLU A 57 -11.62 -23.94 -8.65
C GLU A 57 -10.38 -23.46 -9.43
N LEU A 58 -9.19 -23.84 -9.01
CA LEU A 58 -7.94 -23.58 -9.77
C LEU A 58 -7.80 -24.51 -10.97
N ILE A 59 -8.42 -25.66 -10.96
CA ILE A 59 -8.31 -26.69 -12.02
C ILE A 59 -9.44 -26.52 -13.01
N VAL A 60 -9.17 -25.86 -14.13
CA VAL A 60 -10.19 -25.62 -15.17
C VAL A 60 -10.67 -26.93 -15.80
N ASN A 61 -9.75 -27.88 -16.07
CA ASN A 61 -10.09 -29.24 -16.52
C ASN A 61 -9.13 -30.25 -15.90
N THR A 62 -9.68 -31.38 -15.41
CA THR A 62 -8.87 -32.57 -15.14
C THR A 62 -8.45 -33.26 -16.45
N PRO A 63 -7.41 -34.12 -16.44
CA PRO A 63 -7.01 -34.90 -17.62
C PRO A 63 -8.19 -35.65 -18.27
N GLU A 64 -9.01 -36.34 -17.48
CA GLU A 64 -10.16 -37.14 -17.94
C GLU A 64 -11.22 -36.25 -18.58
N ARG A 65 -11.58 -35.14 -17.91
CA ARG A 65 -12.54 -34.17 -18.43
C ARG A 65 -12.05 -33.55 -19.73
N TYR A 66 -10.75 -33.18 -19.79
CA TYR A 66 -10.16 -32.59 -20.99
C TYR A 66 -10.18 -33.60 -22.15
N MET A 67 -9.78 -34.87 -21.92
CA MET A 67 -9.82 -35.94 -22.91
C MET A 67 -11.24 -36.17 -23.43
N GLY A 68 -12.23 -36.23 -22.53
CA GLY A 68 -13.63 -36.40 -22.88
C GLY A 68 -14.21 -35.27 -23.73
N LEU A 69 -13.82 -34.03 -23.44
CA LEU A 69 -14.29 -32.83 -24.16
C LEU A 69 -13.63 -32.65 -25.52
N THR A 70 -12.35 -33.01 -25.65
CA THR A 70 -11.53 -32.64 -26.82
C THR A 70 -11.20 -33.79 -27.72
N GLY A 71 -11.07 -35.00 -27.18
CA GLY A 71 -10.55 -36.20 -27.83
C GLY A 71 -9.00 -36.29 -27.81
N ALA A 72 -8.31 -35.29 -27.25
CA ALA A 72 -6.85 -35.35 -27.09
C ALA A 72 -6.48 -36.32 -25.96
N GLN A 73 -5.45 -37.15 -26.19
CA GLN A 73 -4.89 -37.97 -25.12
C GLN A 73 -4.04 -37.09 -24.18
N VAL A 74 -4.03 -37.38 -22.88
CA VAL A 74 -3.22 -36.65 -21.89
C VAL A 74 -2.41 -37.66 -21.06
N LYS A 75 -1.11 -37.43 -20.97
CA LYS A 75 -0.18 -38.19 -20.12
C LYS A 75 0.48 -37.24 -19.14
N THR A 76 0.17 -37.39 -17.87
CA THR A 76 0.75 -36.64 -16.75
C THR A 76 1.99 -37.31 -16.19
N GLY A 77 2.80 -36.60 -15.40
CA GLY A 77 4.05 -37.10 -14.83
C GLY A 77 5.15 -37.35 -15.87
N MET A 78 5.01 -36.82 -17.08
CA MET A 78 5.88 -37.06 -18.23
C MET A 78 6.75 -35.83 -18.49
N GLU A 79 7.94 -35.80 -17.88
CA GLU A 79 8.93 -34.71 -18.11
C GLU A 79 9.80 -35.04 -19.33
N ALA A 80 9.76 -34.19 -20.35
CA ALA A 80 10.63 -34.31 -21.52
C ALA A 80 12.07 -33.92 -21.15
N THR A 81 13.04 -34.79 -21.50
CA THR A 81 14.46 -34.61 -21.19
C THR A 81 15.31 -34.40 -22.41
N LYS A 82 14.87 -34.85 -23.59
CA LYS A 82 15.61 -34.71 -24.86
C LYS A 82 14.65 -34.76 -26.06
N VAL A 83 14.98 -33.96 -27.09
CA VAL A 83 14.36 -34.05 -28.40
C VAL A 83 15.45 -34.44 -29.40
N ASP A 84 15.16 -35.45 -30.25
CA ASP A 84 15.99 -35.84 -31.41
C ASP A 84 15.22 -35.51 -32.69
N PRO A 85 15.54 -34.37 -33.33
CA PRO A 85 14.84 -33.96 -34.56
C PRO A 85 15.07 -34.87 -35.75
N ALA A 86 16.26 -35.55 -35.85
CA ALA A 86 16.59 -36.43 -36.96
C ALA A 86 15.81 -37.75 -36.87
N ALA A 87 15.69 -38.32 -35.65
CA ALA A 87 14.89 -39.49 -35.39
C ALA A 87 13.38 -39.17 -35.21
N LYS A 88 12.99 -37.87 -35.12
CA LYS A 88 11.64 -37.40 -34.77
C LYS A 88 11.12 -38.05 -33.49
N THR A 89 11.92 -38.00 -32.44
CA THR A 89 11.53 -38.58 -31.12
C THR A 89 11.72 -37.60 -29.98
N VAL A 90 10.92 -37.80 -28.92
CA VAL A 90 11.04 -37.15 -27.61
C VAL A 90 11.34 -38.23 -26.56
N THR A 91 12.36 -38.02 -25.75
CA THR A 91 12.69 -38.87 -24.60
C THR A 91 12.18 -38.22 -23.31
N PHE A 92 11.56 -39.02 -22.47
CA PHE A 92 11.04 -38.59 -21.17
C PHE A 92 11.90 -39.09 -20.00
N ALA A 93 11.78 -38.52 -18.83
CA ALA A 93 12.56 -38.84 -17.63
C ALA A 93 12.37 -40.28 -17.15
N ASN A 94 11.23 -40.91 -17.43
CA ASN A 94 10.95 -42.32 -17.16
C ASN A 94 11.59 -43.30 -18.15
N GLY A 95 12.34 -42.80 -19.14
CA GLY A 95 12.96 -43.57 -20.21
C GLY A 95 12.07 -43.86 -21.42
N GLU A 96 10.80 -43.45 -21.41
CA GLU A 96 9.91 -43.63 -22.57
C GLU A 96 10.40 -42.74 -23.75
N VAL A 97 10.41 -43.32 -24.94
CA VAL A 97 10.76 -42.62 -26.21
C VAL A 97 9.52 -42.63 -27.09
N VAL A 98 9.06 -41.44 -27.50
CA VAL A 98 7.84 -41.26 -28.28
C VAL A 98 8.19 -40.63 -29.64
N SER A 99 7.70 -41.20 -30.74
CA SER A 99 7.84 -40.65 -32.08
C SER A 99 6.72 -39.65 -32.41
N TYR A 100 7.00 -38.71 -33.32
CA TYR A 100 6.05 -37.72 -33.78
C TYR A 100 6.12 -37.46 -35.27
N ASP A 101 4.98 -37.11 -35.90
CA ASP A 101 4.94 -36.45 -37.19
C ASP A 101 5.16 -34.94 -37.05
N LYS A 102 4.51 -34.34 -36.03
CA LYS A 102 4.65 -32.93 -35.63
C LYS A 102 4.87 -32.82 -34.13
N LEU A 103 5.80 -31.95 -33.71
CA LEU A 103 6.08 -31.65 -32.31
C LEU A 103 5.69 -30.23 -31.99
N VAL A 104 4.90 -30.03 -30.92
CA VAL A 104 4.52 -28.73 -30.37
C VAL A 104 5.15 -28.58 -29.00
N ILE A 105 6.04 -27.60 -28.85
CA ILE A 105 6.69 -27.26 -27.59
C ILE A 105 5.89 -26.15 -26.94
N ALA A 106 5.28 -26.43 -25.78
CA ALA A 106 4.43 -25.54 -25.00
C ALA A 106 4.77 -25.59 -23.49
N THR A 107 6.05 -25.82 -23.19
CA THR A 107 6.57 -26.08 -21.83
C THR A 107 6.52 -24.89 -20.90
N GLY A 108 6.20 -23.71 -21.45
CA GLY A 108 6.04 -22.51 -20.66
C GLY A 108 7.35 -22.01 -20.03
N ALA A 109 7.26 -21.51 -18.78
CA ALA A 109 8.39 -20.97 -18.03
C ALA A 109 8.37 -21.49 -16.60
N ALA A 110 9.54 -21.51 -15.97
CA ALA A 110 9.75 -21.86 -14.56
C ALA A 110 10.13 -20.62 -13.74
N PRO A 111 9.82 -20.57 -12.44
CA PRO A 111 10.26 -19.48 -11.55
C PRO A 111 11.79 -19.38 -11.55
N PHE A 112 12.28 -18.17 -11.55
CA PHE A 112 13.70 -17.93 -11.31
C PHE A 112 13.92 -17.78 -9.81
N VAL A 113 14.74 -18.67 -9.25
CA VAL A 113 15.19 -18.61 -7.85
C VAL A 113 16.70 -18.39 -7.87
N PRO A 114 17.22 -17.26 -7.34
CA PRO A 114 18.65 -17.00 -7.33
C PRO A 114 19.34 -17.98 -6.38
N ASN A 115 20.59 -18.33 -6.68
CA ASN A 115 21.37 -19.22 -5.84
C ASN A 115 21.97 -18.44 -4.65
N VAL A 116 21.13 -18.13 -3.67
CA VAL A 116 21.50 -17.40 -2.45
C VAL A 116 21.38 -18.33 -1.23
N PRO A 117 22.16 -18.07 -0.16
CA PRO A 117 22.03 -18.82 1.09
C PRO A 117 20.59 -18.74 1.63
N GLY A 118 20.09 -19.86 2.15
CA GLY A 118 18.76 -19.95 2.78
C GLY A 118 17.58 -20.05 1.82
N LYS A 119 17.78 -20.11 0.50
CA LYS A 119 16.70 -20.17 -0.50
C LYS A 119 15.77 -21.39 -0.38
N ASP A 120 16.26 -22.46 0.24
CA ASP A 120 15.53 -23.72 0.40
C ASP A 120 14.96 -23.90 1.83
N LEU A 121 15.00 -22.87 2.69
CA LEU A 121 14.43 -22.92 4.03
C LEU A 121 12.91 -23.07 3.99
N PRO A 122 12.30 -23.84 4.91
CA PRO A 122 10.86 -23.81 5.12
C PRO A 122 10.36 -22.39 5.32
N GLY A 123 9.27 -22.02 4.64
CA GLY A 123 8.74 -20.65 4.63
C GLY A 123 9.20 -19.80 3.43
N VAL A 124 10.01 -20.38 2.52
CA VAL A 124 10.33 -19.78 1.22
C VAL A 124 9.48 -20.42 0.14
N PHE A 125 8.80 -19.60 -0.66
CA PHE A 125 7.87 -20.04 -1.69
C PHE A 125 8.12 -19.35 -3.03
N THR A 126 7.74 -20.02 -4.10
CA THR A 126 7.54 -19.44 -5.44
C THR A 126 6.02 -19.38 -5.73
N MET A 127 5.64 -18.87 -6.90
CA MET A 127 4.23 -18.81 -7.30
C MET A 127 4.10 -19.15 -8.79
N ARG A 128 3.90 -20.43 -9.09
CA ARG A 128 3.79 -20.92 -10.49
C ARG A 128 2.77 -22.04 -10.67
N THR A 129 2.64 -22.92 -9.70
CA THR A 129 1.79 -24.12 -9.76
C THR A 129 0.69 -24.06 -8.69
N PRO A 130 -0.39 -24.84 -8.83
CA PRO A 130 -1.38 -24.95 -7.74
C PRO A 130 -0.75 -25.36 -6.41
N ASP A 131 0.22 -26.27 -6.42
CA ASP A 131 0.91 -26.72 -5.21
C ASP A 131 1.68 -25.59 -4.52
N ASP A 132 2.28 -24.66 -5.26
CA ASP A 132 2.93 -23.47 -4.69
C ASP A 132 1.92 -22.63 -3.90
N ALA A 133 0.75 -22.36 -4.46
CA ALA A 133 -0.28 -21.55 -3.83
C ALA A 133 -0.91 -22.25 -2.62
N ILE A 134 -1.17 -23.56 -2.73
CA ILE A 134 -1.69 -24.38 -1.65
C ILE A 134 -0.70 -24.45 -0.49
N GLY A 135 0.57 -24.71 -0.81
CA GLY A 135 1.64 -24.76 0.21
C GLY A 135 1.82 -23.41 0.90
N LEU A 136 1.83 -22.30 0.16
CA LEU A 136 1.93 -20.97 0.74
C LEU A 136 0.75 -20.65 1.65
N ARG A 137 -0.50 -20.88 1.19
CA ARG A 137 -1.71 -20.64 2.00
C ARG A 137 -1.71 -21.48 3.28
N ALA A 138 -1.43 -22.77 3.17
CA ALA A 138 -1.36 -23.69 4.32
C ALA A 138 -0.29 -23.23 5.32
N TYR A 139 0.91 -22.92 4.83
CA TYR A 139 2.01 -22.46 5.69
C TYR A 139 1.64 -21.18 6.45
N VAL A 140 1.04 -20.19 5.79
CA VAL A 140 0.60 -18.94 6.40
C VAL A 140 -0.41 -19.20 7.51
N ASP A 141 -1.40 -20.06 7.24
CA ASP A 141 -2.52 -20.33 8.15
C ASP A 141 -2.06 -21.21 9.35
N GLU A 142 -1.30 -22.27 9.11
CA GLU A 142 -0.82 -23.20 10.15
C GLU A 142 0.21 -22.55 11.08
N ASN A 143 1.16 -21.78 10.54
CA ASN A 143 2.16 -21.07 11.32
C ASN A 143 1.68 -19.72 11.87
N LYS A 144 0.42 -19.33 11.61
CA LYS A 144 -0.17 -18.05 12.03
C LYS A 144 0.74 -16.87 11.71
N CYS A 145 1.27 -16.85 10.47
CA CYS A 145 2.19 -15.82 10.01
C CYS A 145 1.58 -14.44 10.14
N ARG A 146 2.37 -13.45 10.55
CA ARG A 146 1.95 -12.05 10.73
C ARG A 146 2.64 -11.10 9.77
N SER A 147 3.71 -11.55 9.13
CA SER A 147 4.53 -10.74 8.25
C SER A 147 5.01 -11.54 7.05
N ALA A 148 5.15 -10.86 5.92
CA ALA A 148 5.64 -11.44 4.69
C ALA A 148 6.64 -10.50 4.00
N VAL A 149 7.66 -11.09 3.38
CA VAL A 149 8.53 -10.40 2.44
C VAL A 149 8.32 -10.99 1.05
N VAL A 150 7.95 -10.14 0.11
CA VAL A 150 7.82 -10.49 -1.31
C VAL A 150 9.02 -9.92 -2.04
N VAL A 151 9.81 -10.77 -2.66
CA VAL A 151 10.99 -10.38 -3.44
C VAL A 151 10.62 -10.33 -4.91
N GLY A 152 10.61 -9.12 -5.46
CA GLY A 152 10.17 -8.80 -6.82
C GLY A 152 8.88 -7.98 -6.84
N ALA A 153 8.93 -6.80 -7.48
CA ALA A 153 7.83 -5.85 -7.60
C ALA A 153 7.19 -5.84 -9.01
N GLY A 154 7.19 -6.99 -9.69
CA GLY A 154 6.46 -7.22 -10.95
C GLY A 154 4.99 -7.60 -10.70
N PHE A 155 4.26 -8.02 -11.76
CA PHE A 155 2.85 -8.43 -11.67
C PHE A 155 2.62 -9.48 -10.57
N ILE A 156 3.31 -10.61 -10.63
CA ILE A 156 3.14 -11.72 -9.67
C ILE A 156 3.42 -11.25 -8.23
N GLY A 157 4.52 -10.49 -8.04
CA GLY A 157 4.92 -10.04 -6.70
C GLY A 157 3.91 -9.07 -6.08
N LEU A 158 3.37 -8.14 -6.86
CA LEU A 158 2.39 -7.17 -6.35
C LEU A 158 1.01 -7.81 -6.14
N GLU A 159 0.58 -8.77 -6.97
CA GLU A 159 -0.65 -9.53 -6.74
C GLU A 159 -0.56 -10.37 -5.45
N ILE A 160 0.57 -11.05 -5.22
CA ILE A 160 0.79 -11.79 -3.97
C ILE A 160 0.85 -10.84 -2.77
N ALA A 161 1.50 -9.69 -2.89
CA ALA A 161 1.57 -8.70 -1.82
C ALA A 161 0.18 -8.20 -1.42
N GLU A 162 -0.67 -7.89 -2.38
CA GLU A 162 -2.07 -7.50 -2.15
C GLU A 162 -2.83 -8.60 -1.41
N ASN A 163 -2.72 -9.84 -1.88
CA ASN A 163 -3.46 -10.96 -1.32
C ASN A 163 -2.96 -11.36 0.09
N LEU A 164 -1.67 -11.23 0.38
CA LEU A 164 -1.14 -11.42 1.73
C LEU A 164 -1.54 -10.26 2.67
N LEU A 165 -1.59 -9.02 2.17
CA LEU A 165 -2.13 -7.90 2.93
C LEU A 165 -3.62 -8.12 3.29
N LYS A 166 -4.42 -8.60 2.33
CA LYS A 166 -5.83 -8.96 2.53
C LYS A 166 -6.01 -10.05 3.61
N LYS A 167 -5.08 -11.00 3.72
CA LYS A 167 -5.02 -11.97 4.83
C LYS A 167 -4.60 -11.37 6.17
N GLY A 168 -4.28 -10.07 6.23
CA GLY A 168 -3.90 -9.37 7.45
C GLY A 168 -2.42 -9.39 7.79
N LEU A 169 -1.54 -9.83 6.89
CA LEU A 169 -0.10 -9.81 7.12
C LEU A 169 0.47 -8.39 6.89
N LYS A 170 1.52 -8.06 7.64
CA LYS A 170 2.38 -6.91 7.32
C LYS A 170 3.25 -7.29 6.13
N VAL A 171 3.10 -6.60 5.00
CA VAL A 171 3.78 -6.96 3.76
C VAL A 171 4.87 -5.96 3.41
N THR A 172 6.08 -6.48 3.15
CA THR A 172 7.19 -5.73 2.57
C THR A 172 7.51 -6.30 1.18
N VAL A 173 7.46 -5.45 0.16
CA VAL A 173 7.89 -5.77 -1.21
C VAL A 173 9.29 -5.21 -1.41
N VAL A 174 10.22 -6.04 -1.87
CA VAL A 174 11.62 -5.67 -2.10
C VAL A 174 11.99 -5.96 -3.55
N ASP A 175 12.59 -5.01 -4.26
CA ASP A 175 13.06 -5.20 -5.64
C ASP A 175 14.45 -4.63 -5.85
N MET A 176 15.27 -5.30 -6.67
CA MET A 176 16.60 -4.81 -7.06
C MET A 176 16.54 -3.64 -8.03
N ALA A 177 15.46 -3.52 -8.81
CA ALA A 177 15.25 -2.39 -9.71
C ALA A 177 14.98 -1.10 -8.91
N SER A 178 15.28 0.04 -9.53
CA SER A 178 15.05 1.37 -8.91
C SER A 178 13.58 1.77 -8.82
N GLN A 179 12.67 1.00 -9.42
CA GLN A 179 11.24 1.26 -9.45
C GLN A 179 10.42 -0.04 -9.39
N VAL A 180 9.16 0.07 -9.01
CA VAL A 180 8.18 -1.02 -9.14
C VAL A 180 7.79 -1.21 -10.60
N MET A 181 7.33 -2.40 -10.98
CA MET A 181 6.91 -2.73 -12.36
C MET A 181 7.95 -2.31 -13.41
N PRO A 182 9.25 -2.66 -13.25
CA PRO A 182 10.31 -2.22 -14.16
C PRO A 182 10.02 -2.71 -15.59
N ASN A 183 10.32 -1.87 -16.58
CA ASN A 183 10.06 -2.09 -18.02
C ASN A 183 8.56 -2.19 -18.42
N LEU A 184 7.64 -2.09 -17.47
CA LEU A 184 6.19 -2.14 -17.73
C LEU A 184 5.56 -0.75 -17.69
N PHE A 185 5.99 0.09 -16.76
CA PHE A 185 5.52 1.46 -16.60
C PHE A 185 6.67 2.45 -16.64
N ASP A 186 6.43 3.66 -17.11
CA ASP A 186 7.38 4.76 -17.04
C ASP A 186 7.63 5.18 -15.58
N ALA A 187 8.78 5.77 -15.29
CA ALA A 187 9.27 5.99 -13.93
C ALA A 187 8.33 6.84 -13.04
N GLU A 188 7.71 7.86 -13.60
CA GLU A 188 6.77 8.72 -12.87
C GLU A 188 5.45 8.00 -12.55
N VAL A 189 5.02 7.08 -13.42
CA VAL A 189 3.84 6.23 -13.18
C VAL A 189 4.17 5.18 -12.12
N ALA A 190 5.34 4.58 -12.19
CA ALA A 190 5.84 3.63 -11.20
C ALA A 190 6.01 4.29 -9.82
N ASP A 191 6.48 5.54 -9.74
CA ASP A 191 6.53 6.30 -8.48
C ASP A 191 5.14 6.55 -7.91
N TYR A 192 4.16 6.89 -8.75
CA TYR A 192 2.78 7.02 -8.32
C TYR A 192 2.23 5.70 -7.77
N ILE A 193 2.45 4.56 -8.46
CA ILE A 193 2.08 3.22 -7.97
C ILE A 193 2.71 2.96 -6.59
N ARG A 194 4.02 3.17 -6.45
CA ARG A 194 4.75 2.98 -5.19
C ARG A 194 4.13 3.76 -4.03
N ARG A 195 3.83 5.04 -4.25
CA ARG A 195 3.18 5.90 -3.23
C ARG A 195 1.79 5.41 -2.86
N GLN A 196 1.00 4.94 -3.83
CA GLN A 196 -0.34 4.39 -3.57
C GLN A 196 -0.27 3.08 -2.78
N LEU A 197 0.65 2.17 -3.12
CA LEU A 197 0.88 0.93 -2.38
C LEU A 197 1.27 1.21 -0.91
N GLN A 198 2.17 2.18 -0.70
CA GLN A 198 2.56 2.62 0.66
C GLN A 198 1.38 3.22 1.44
N ALA A 199 0.54 4.01 0.80
CA ALA A 199 -0.68 4.55 1.41
C ALA A 199 -1.69 3.45 1.78
N LYS A 200 -1.68 2.31 1.08
CA LYS A 200 -2.50 1.12 1.38
C LYS A 200 -1.86 0.17 2.40
N GLY A 201 -0.68 0.48 2.93
CA GLY A 201 -0.01 -0.29 3.99
C GLY A 201 1.00 -1.33 3.51
N ILE A 202 1.32 -1.38 2.22
CA ILE A 202 2.41 -2.22 1.69
C ILE A 202 3.72 -1.43 1.75
N ARG A 203 4.70 -1.90 2.50
CA ARG A 203 6.04 -1.33 2.48
C ARG A 203 6.73 -1.70 1.17
N VAL A 204 7.22 -0.71 0.42
CA VAL A 204 7.92 -0.93 -0.86
C VAL A 204 9.34 -0.42 -0.76
N VAL A 205 10.32 -1.28 -1.06
CA VAL A 205 11.76 -1.00 -1.06
C VAL A 205 12.34 -1.35 -2.42
N THR A 206 12.83 -0.36 -3.12
CA THR A 206 13.45 -0.50 -4.45
C THR A 206 14.96 -0.27 -4.39
N GLY A 207 15.71 -0.74 -5.38
CA GLY A 207 17.17 -0.67 -5.39
C GLY A 207 17.83 -1.64 -4.40
N ALA A 208 17.12 -2.68 -3.97
CA ALA A 208 17.52 -3.62 -2.93
C ALA A 208 17.58 -5.06 -3.46
N GLY A 209 18.74 -5.48 -3.92
CA GLY A 209 18.97 -6.85 -4.40
C GLY A 209 19.03 -7.85 -3.26
N LEU A 210 18.38 -9.01 -3.42
CA LEU A 210 18.42 -10.11 -2.46
C LEU A 210 19.84 -10.71 -2.37
N GLU A 211 20.39 -10.78 -1.15
CA GLU A 211 21.70 -11.40 -0.86
C GLU A 211 21.55 -12.78 -0.19
N MET A 212 20.59 -12.91 0.72
CA MET A 212 20.31 -14.18 1.41
C MET A 212 18.92 -14.18 2.05
N VAL A 213 18.37 -15.35 2.27
CA VAL A 213 17.24 -15.57 3.17
C VAL A 213 17.77 -15.82 4.58
N LEU A 214 17.22 -15.12 5.56
CA LEU A 214 17.56 -15.23 6.97
C LEU A 214 16.75 -16.34 7.63
N GLY A 215 17.37 -17.06 8.57
CA GLY A 215 16.69 -18.09 9.35
C GLY A 215 17.65 -19.23 9.73
N GLY A 216 17.15 -20.13 10.56
CA GLY A 216 17.83 -21.38 10.95
C GLY A 216 16.99 -22.58 10.49
N GLU A 217 16.01 -23.00 11.28
CA GLU A 217 15.09 -24.09 10.91
C GLU A 217 14.01 -23.65 9.89
N LYS A 218 13.68 -22.37 9.86
CA LYS A 218 12.73 -21.76 8.92
C LYS A 218 13.14 -20.33 8.58
N ALA A 219 12.59 -19.80 7.48
CA ALA A 219 12.80 -18.42 7.09
C ALA A 219 12.25 -17.44 8.14
N THR A 220 13.00 -16.37 8.40
CA THR A 220 12.62 -15.27 9.29
C THR A 220 12.74 -13.89 8.62
N GLY A 221 13.06 -13.88 7.34
CA GLY A 221 13.21 -12.65 6.55
C GLY A 221 14.29 -12.78 5.48
N ILE A 222 14.74 -11.63 4.98
CA ILE A 222 15.81 -11.55 3.99
C ILE A 222 16.85 -10.50 4.37
N ARG A 223 18.05 -10.62 3.78
CA ARG A 223 19.09 -9.58 3.76
C ARG A 223 19.30 -9.08 2.34
N THR A 224 19.50 -7.78 2.24
CA THR A 224 19.87 -7.06 1.02
C THR A 224 21.02 -6.12 1.29
N ALA A 225 21.62 -5.51 0.27
CA ALA A 225 22.66 -4.50 0.41
C ALA A 225 22.23 -3.26 1.22
N VAL A 226 20.90 -2.98 1.27
CA VAL A 226 20.34 -1.82 1.99
C VAL A 226 19.79 -2.16 3.38
N GLY A 227 19.90 -3.43 3.83
CA GLY A 227 19.50 -3.86 5.17
C GLY A 227 18.73 -5.17 5.20
N GLY A 228 18.29 -5.57 6.40
CA GLY A 228 17.47 -6.75 6.63
C GLY A 228 15.98 -6.42 6.69
N PHE A 229 15.16 -7.35 6.24
CA PHE A 229 13.69 -7.24 6.27
C PHE A 229 13.11 -8.51 6.89
N GLU A 230 12.44 -8.36 8.01
CA GLU A 230 11.81 -9.48 8.72
C GLU A 230 10.52 -9.93 8.05
N GLY A 231 10.27 -11.24 8.06
CA GLY A 231 9.03 -11.84 7.57
C GLY A 231 8.96 -13.31 7.94
N ASP A 232 7.80 -13.73 8.43
CA ASP A 232 7.50 -15.13 8.77
C ASP A 232 7.43 -16.01 7.54
N VAL A 233 7.23 -15.40 6.36
CA VAL A 233 7.19 -16.05 5.06
C VAL A 233 7.88 -15.18 4.01
N VAL A 234 8.59 -15.81 3.07
CA VAL A 234 9.30 -15.16 1.96
C VAL A 234 8.76 -15.72 0.65
N VAL A 235 8.31 -14.85 -0.25
CA VAL A 235 7.84 -15.24 -1.59
C VAL A 235 8.79 -14.71 -2.66
N MET A 236 9.38 -15.62 -3.44
CA MET A 236 10.28 -15.30 -4.55
C MET A 236 9.48 -15.06 -5.83
N ALA A 237 9.30 -13.81 -6.22
CA ALA A 237 8.59 -13.37 -7.43
C ALA A 237 9.51 -12.57 -8.37
N ILE A 238 10.78 -12.98 -8.47
CA ILE A 238 11.87 -12.25 -9.15
C ILE A 238 11.80 -12.41 -10.69
N GLY A 239 10.80 -13.12 -11.18
CA GLY A 239 10.58 -13.41 -12.58
C GLY A 239 10.62 -14.90 -12.90
N VAL A 240 10.54 -15.20 -14.17
CA VAL A 240 10.50 -16.57 -14.68
C VAL A 240 11.54 -16.73 -15.80
N ARG A 241 11.87 -17.99 -16.15
CA ARG A 241 12.74 -18.33 -17.27
C ARG A 241 12.06 -19.37 -18.15
N PRO A 242 12.24 -19.33 -19.50
CA PRO A 242 11.68 -20.34 -20.39
C PRO A 242 12.14 -21.75 -19.99
N ALA A 243 11.22 -22.71 -19.97
CA ALA A 243 11.49 -24.09 -19.60
C ALA A 243 11.93 -24.89 -20.83
N THR A 244 13.14 -24.62 -21.34
CA THR A 244 13.65 -25.10 -22.64
C THR A 244 14.98 -25.83 -22.53
N ALA A 245 15.52 -26.07 -21.35
CA ALA A 245 16.85 -26.69 -21.16
C ALA A 245 16.98 -28.06 -21.85
N PHE A 246 15.90 -28.83 -21.98
CA PHE A 246 15.89 -30.14 -22.66
C PHE A 246 16.14 -30.06 -24.19
N LEU A 247 16.19 -28.88 -24.74
CA LEU A 247 16.44 -28.61 -26.17
C LEU A 247 17.89 -28.19 -26.48
N ASN A 248 18.76 -28.07 -25.46
CA ASN A 248 20.11 -27.49 -25.64
C ASN A 248 20.91 -28.20 -26.77
N ASP A 249 20.75 -29.50 -26.93
CA ASP A 249 21.50 -30.30 -27.95
C ASP A 249 20.62 -30.64 -29.16
N SER A 250 19.46 -30.08 -29.33
CA SER A 250 18.49 -30.42 -30.38
C SER A 250 18.72 -29.67 -31.72
N GLY A 251 19.50 -28.58 -31.71
CA GLY A 251 19.64 -27.68 -32.85
C GLY A 251 18.48 -26.69 -33.05
N VAL A 252 17.52 -26.67 -32.14
CA VAL A 252 16.46 -25.63 -32.11
C VAL A 252 17.10 -24.27 -31.77
N GLU A 253 16.84 -23.26 -32.61
CA GLU A 253 17.35 -21.91 -32.39
C GLU A 253 16.69 -21.25 -31.20
N MET A 254 17.52 -20.71 -30.30
CA MET A 254 17.07 -20.04 -29.10
C MET A 254 17.75 -18.68 -28.92
N PHE A 255 16.99 -17.71 -28.38
CA PHE A 255 17.52 -16.41 -27.98
C PHE A 255 17.17 -16.16 -26.47
N LYS A 256 18.20 -16.04 -25.65
CA LYS A 256 18.06 -15.87 -24.18
C LYS A 256 17.14 -16.93 -23.53
N GLY A 257 17.20 -18.16 -24.03
CA GLY A 257 16.41 -19.28 -23.55
C GLY A 257 15.01 -19.40 -24.17
N THR A 258 14.52 -18.43 -24.93
CA THR A 258 13.26 -18.53 -25.69
C THR A 258 13.49 -19.17 -27.03
N ILE A 259 12.58 -20.03 -27.45
CA ILE A 259 12.62 -20.66 -28.78
C ILE A 259 12.28 -19.63 -29.83
N VAL A 260 13.16 -19.45 -30.80
CA VAL A 260 12.92 -18.56 -31.96
C VAL A 260 11.91 -19.20 -32.90
N VAL A 261 10.84 -18.49 -33.20
CA VAL A 261 9.79 -18.95 -34.12
C VAL A 261 9.41 -17.85 -35.10
N ASP A 262 8.90 -18.24 -36.26
CA ASP A 262 8.33 -17.33 -37.25
C ASP A 262 6.88 -16.90 -36.84
N LYS A 263 6.27 -16.07 -37.68
CA LYS A 263 4.88 -15.61 -37.46
C LYS A 263 3.83 -16.73 -37.52
N PHE A 264 4.17 -17.93 -37.96
CA PHE A 264 3.34 -19.12 -37.97
C PHE A 264 3.69 -20.10 -36.84
N GLN A 265 4.51 -19.69 -35.87
CA GLN A 265 5.00 -20.46 -34.72
C GLN A 265 5.91 -21.63 -35.08
N LYS A 266 6.56 -21.59 -36.27
CA LYS A 266 7.47 -22.59 -36.75
C LYS A 266 8.90 -22.28 -36.28
N THR A 267 9.63 -23.29 -35.82
CA THR A 267 11.06 -23.16 -35.49
C THR A 267 11.91 -23.24 -36.75
N ASN A 268 13.24 -23.11 -36.59
CA ASN A 268 14.20 -23.33 -37.66
C ASN A 268 14.25 -24.80 -38.15
N LEU A 269 13.71 -25.74 -37.36
CA LEU A 269 13.71 -27.17 -37.70
C LEU A 269 12.33 -27.57 -38.26
N PRO A 270 12.32 -28.49 -39.27
CA PRO A 270 11.08 -28.98 -39.85
C PRO A 270 10.25 -29.74 -38.81
N ASP A 271 8.93 -29.59 -38.88
CA ASP A 271 7.96 -30.30 -38.08
C ASP A 271 7.97 -29.98 -36.58
N ILE A 272 8.77 -28.99 -36.14
CA ILE A 272 8.85 -28.53 -34.74
C ILE A 272 8.32 -27.10 -34.64
N TYR A 273 7.38 -26.90 -33.68
CA TYR A 273 6.69 -25.65 -33.43
C TYR A 273 6.77 -25.32 -31.96
N ALA A 274 6.70 -24.03 -31.63
CA ALA A 274 6.65 -23.59 -30.22
C ALA A 274 5.65 -22.48 -29.98
N VAL A 275 4.97 -22.54 -28.82
CA VAL A 275 3.92 -21.59 -28.42
C VAL A 275 3.95 -21.32 -26.91
N GLY A 276 3.39 -20.19 -26.51
CA GLY A 276 3.31 -19.78 -25.09
C GLY A 276 4.64 -19.27 -24.55
N ASP A 277 4.81 -19.32 -23.22
CA ASP A 277 5.91 -18.64 -22.51
C ASP A 277 7.31 -19.20 -22.83
N CYS A 278 7.43 -20.34 -23.49
CA CYS A 278 8.72 -20.88 -23.94
C CYS A 278 9.19 -20.31 -25.29
N ALA A 279 8.27 -19.69 -26.07
CA ALA A 279 8.53 -19.20 -27.42
C ALA A 279 8.71 -17.67 -27.44
N MET A 280 9.57 -17.18 -28.34
CA MET A 280 9.68 -15.78 -28.65
C MET A 280 8.46 -15.31 -29.45
N VAL A 281 8.04 -14.08 -29.26
CA VAL A 281 7.04 -13.41 -30.10
C VAL A 281 7.62 -12.10 -30.63
N TYR A 282 6.86 -11.42 -31.50
CA TYR A 282 7.31 -10.14 -32.06
C TYR A 282 6.44 -9.02 -31.53
N ASN A 283 7.05 -7.88 -31.23
CA ASN A 283 6.33 -6.66 -30.89
C ASN A 283 5.62 -6.12 -32.15
N ARG A 284 4.32 -5.88 -32.02
CA ARG A 284 3.48 -5.46 -33.16
C ARG A 284 3.89 -4.09 -33.74
N LEU A 285 4.38 -3.16 -32.90
CA LEU A 285 4.75 -1.81 -33.32
C LEU A 285 6.17 -1.74 -33.90
N THR A 286 7.11 -2.51 -33.33
CA THR A 286 8.52 -2.41 -33.68
C THR A 286 9.02 -3.55 -34.61
N GLY A 287 8.26 -4.64 -34.72
CA GLY A 287 8.67 -5.85 -35.43
C GLY A 287 9.83 -6.61 -34.76
N LYS A 288 10.37 -6.12 -33.64
CA LYS A 288 11.47 -6.76 -32.92
C LYS A 288 11.00 -7.96 -32.11
N GLY A 289 11.85 -8.98 -32.01
CA GLY A 289 11.62 -10.12 -31.14
C GLY A 289 11.54 -9.68 -29.67
N GLN A 290 10.55 -10.19 -28.95
CA GLN A 290 10.40 -10.00 -27.51
C GLN A 290 9.85 -11.25 -26.86
N TRP A 291 9.99 -11.34 -25.55
CA TRP A 291 9.38 -12.37 -24.75
C TRP A 291 8.06 -11.87 -24.12
N SER A 292 7.03 -12.71 -24.17
CA SER A 292 5.71 -12.41 -23.58
C SER A 292 5.19 -13.62 -22.81
N ALA A 293 5.51 -13.69 -21.54
CA ALA A 293 5.00 -14.71 -20.61
C ALA A 293 3.60 -14.34 -20.08
N MET A 294 2.62 -14.24 -21.00
CA MET A 294 1.25 -13.81 -20.73
C MET A 294 0.24 -14.87 -21.20
N GLY A 295 -0.75 -15.16 -20.36
CA GLY A 295 -1.80 -16.14 -20.63
C GLY A 295 -2.60 -15.84 -21.92
N SER A 296 -2.83 -14.56 -22.24
CA SER A 296 -3.47 -14.13 -23.49
C SER A 296 -2.62 -14.50 -24.72
N THR A 297 -1.33 -14.17 -24.71
CA THR A 297 -0.39 -14.53 -25.79
C THR A 297 -0.30 -16.04 -25.97
N ALA A 298 -0.23 -16.80 -24.86
CA ALA A 298 -0.20 -18.26 -24.89
C ALA A 298 -1.45 -18.87 -25.56
N ASN A 299 -2.62 -18.37 -25.21
CA ASN A 299 -3.89 -18.83 -25.80
C ASN A 299 -4.01 -18.46 -27.29
N ILE A 300 -3.61 -17.22 -27.66
CA ILE A 300 -3.67 -16.75 -29.05
C ILE A 300 -2.73 -17.59 -29.94
N THR A 301 -1.45 -17.72 -29.53
CA THR A 301 -0.45 -18.47 -30.32
C THR A 301 -0.80 -19.95 -30.42
N GLY A 302 -1.29 -20.58 -29.35
CA GLY A 302 -1.76 -21.96 -29.38
C GLY A 302 -2.95 -22.16 -30.34
N ARG A 303 -3.90 -21.22 -30.35
CA ARG A 303 -5.04 -21.25 -31.29
C ARG A 303 -4.61 -21.08 -32.75
N LEU A 304 -3.69 -20.13 -33.03
CA LEU A 304 -3.20 -19.86 -34.38
C LEU A 304 -2.35 -21.03 -34.90
N LEU A 305 -1.52 -21.61 -34.03
CA LEU A 305 -0.73 -22.79 -34.43
C LEU A 305 -1.63 -23.94 -34.91
N ALA A 306 -2.74 -24.21 -34.22
CA ALA A 306 -3.68 -25.24 -34.64
C ALA A 306 -4.24 -24.99 -36.05
N LYS A 307 -4.53 -23.73 -36.39
CA LYS A 307 -4.95 -23.34 -37.73
C LYS A 307 -3.85 -23.58 -38.76
N ASN A 308 -2.61 -23.19 -38.42
CA ASN A 308 -1.47 -23.38 -39.32
C ASN A 308 -1.17 -24.86 -39.57
N LEU A 309 -1.30 -25.70 -38.55
CA LEU A 309 -1.11 -27.16 -38.69
C LEU A 309 -2.18 -27.86 -39.55
N THR A 310 -3.36 -27.26 -39.69
CA THR A 310 -4.48 -27.77 -40.52
C THR A 310 -4.55 -27.09 -41.89
N GLY A 311 -3.53 -26.33 -42.29
CA GLY A 311 -3.41 -25.73 -43.62
C GLY A 311 -3.99 -24.33 -43.79
N GLU A 312 -4.53 -23.70 -42.75
CA GLU A 312 -4.89 -22.30 -42.79
C GLU A 312 -3.64 -21.44 -42.60
N ALA A 313 -3.45 -20.42 -43.44
CA ALA A 313 -2.38 -19.43 -43.23
C ALA A 313 -2.83 -18.38 -42.20
N ALA A 314 -2.56 -18.63 -40.90
CA ALA A 314 -2.97 -17.78 -39.80
C ALA A 314 -1.74 -17.18 -39.08
N PRO A 315 -1.13 -16.11 -39.59
CA PRO A 315 0.03 -15.50 -38.94
C PRO A 315 -0.35 -14.80 -37.63
N TYR A 316 0.54 -14.83 -36.64
CA TYR A 316 0.43 -14.01 -35.45
C TYR A 316 0.87 -12.56 -35.76
N GLY A 317 0.00 -11.61 -35.51
CA GLY A 317 0.25 -10.20 -35.80
C GLY A 317 1.18 -9.49 -34.81
N GLY A 318 1.70 -10.21 -33.83
CA GLY A 318 2.58 -9.67 -32.80
C GLY A 318 1.85 -9.26 -31.52
N CYS A 319 2.58 -9.15 -30.42
CA CYS A 319 2.06 -8.73 -29.10
C CYS A 319 2.30 -7.24 -28.85
N LEU A 320 1.51 -6.66 -27.96
CA LEU A 320 1.61 -5.28 -27.49
C LEU A 320 2.10 -5.18 -26.03
N GLY A 321 2.38 -6.30 -25.38
CA GLY A 321 2.76 -6.33 -23.97
C GLY A 321 1.62 -5.85 -23.06
N THR A 322 0.37 -6.19 -23.42
CA THR A 322 -0.84 -5.83 -22.69
C THR A 322 -0.88 -6.57 -21.35
N GLY A 323 -1.16 -5.83 -20.28
CA GLY A 323 -1.33 -6.41 -18.95
C GLY A 323 -2.18 -5.50 -18.06
N VAL A 324 -2.93 -6.15 -17.15
CA VAL A 324 -3.68 -5.49 -16.09
C VAL A 324 -3.43 -6.20 -14.78
N VAL A 325 -3.51 -5.47 -13.66
CA VAL A 325 -3.26 -6.01 -12.32
C VAL A 325 -4.08 -5.26 -11.28
N ARG A 326 -4.60 -5.99 -10.30
CA ARG A 326 -5.10 -5.41 -9.05
C ARG A 326 -3.92 -5.25 -8.08
N LEU A 327 -3.66 -4.03 -7.65
CA LEU A 327 -2.52 -3.67 -6.79
C LEU A 327 -2.91 -3.61 -5.31
N ALA A 328 -4.14 -3.18 -5.03
CA ALA A 328 -4.77 -3.15 -3.72
C ALA A 328 -6.26 -2.90 -3.91
N ASP A 329 -7.04 -2.98 -2.83
CA ASP A 329 -8.47 -2.64 -2.87
C ASP A 329 -8.67 -1.20 -3.41
N GLY A 330 -9.51 -1.08 -4.45
CA GLY A 330 -9.77 0.17 -5.16
C GLY A 330 -8.57 0.75 -5.94
N LEU A 331 -7.54 -0.05 -6.23
CA LEU A 331 -6.39 0.36 -7.03
C LEU A 331 -6.01 -0.71 -8.06
N ASN A 332 -6.30 -0.43 -9.31
CA ASN A 332 -5.93 -1.24 -10.46
C ASN A 332 -4.90 -0.50 -11.33
N ALA A 333 -4.09 -1.25 -12.06
CA ALA A 333 -3.18 -0.71 -13.07
C ALA A 333 -3.29 -1.51 -14.36
N GLY A 334 -3.12 -0.85 -15.49
CA GLY A 334 -3.16 -1.48 -16.79
C GLY A 334 -2.30 -0.74 -17.81
N ARG A 335 -1.82 -1.50 -18.80
CA ARG A 335 -1.02 -0.93 -19.89
C ARG A 335 -1.12 -1.74 -21.17
N THR A 336 -0.84 -1.08 -22.29
CA THR A 336 -0.56 -1.76 -23.59
C THR A 336 0.30 -0.86 -24.48
N GLY A 337 0.95 -1.46 -25.48
CA GLY A 337 1.85 -0.75 -26.40
C GLY A 337 3.22 -0.49 -25.78
N LEU A 338 3.86 0.58 -26.21
CA LEU A 338 5.20 1.00 -25.76
C LEU A 338 5.10 1.96 -24.56
N THR A 339 6.08 1.92 -23.66
CA THR A 339 6.36 3.03 -22.77
C THR A 339 6.98 4.19 -23.54
N GLU A 340 7.05 5.38 -22.97
CA GLU A 340 7.70 6.54 -23.58
C GLU A 340 9.16 6.22 -23.90
N GLU A 341 9.87 5.59 -22.95
CA GLU A 341 11.26 5.17 -23.13
C GLU A 341 11.41 4.15 -24.27
N GLN A 342 10.54 3.13 -24.31
CA GLN A 342 10.54 2.11 -25.36
C GLN A 342 10.23 2.71 -26.74
N ALA A 343 9.30 3.67 -26.82
CA ALA A 343 8.95 4.36 -28.06
C ALA A 343 10.14 5.16 -28.59
N LYS A 344 10.80 5.94 -27.72
CA LYS A 344 12.03 6.68 -28.07
C LYS A 344 13.16 5.73 -28.51
N ALA A 345 13.38 4.64 -27.81
CA ALA A 345 14.38 3.61 -28.15
C ALA A 345 14.05 2.87 -29.47
N ALA A 346 12.80 2.85 -29.87
CA ALA A 346 12.35 2.32 -31.14
C ALA A 346 12.46 3.32 -32.33
N GLY A 347 12.78 4.59 -32.05
CA GLY A 347 12.98 5.64 -33.04
C GLY A 347 11.75 6.54 -33.29
N PHE A 348 10.70 6.43 -32.47
CA PHE A 348 9.54 7.31 -32.56
C PHE A 348 9.82 8.67 -31.87
N ASP A 349 9.29 9.76 -32.39
CA ASP A 349 9.22 11.05 -31.69
C ASP A 349 8.02 11.03 -30.74
N ALA A 350 8.22 10.38 -29.59
CA ALA A 350 7.16 10.14 -28.63
C ALA A 350 6.70 11.43 -27.92
N VAL A 351 5.42 11.75 -28.08
CA VAL A 351 4.70 12.79 -27.31
C VAL A 351 3.77 12.09 -26.33
N THR A 352 3.76 12.58 -25.09
CA THR A 352 2.94 11.98 -24.02
C THR A 352 2.07 13.03 -23.35
N VAL A 353 0.97 12.59 -22.77
CA VAL A 353 0.18 13.37 -21.83
C VAL A 353 -0.21 12.51 -20.64
N THR A 354 -0.09 13.09 -19.43
CA THR A 354 -0.63 12.48 -18.21
C THR A 354 -1.82 13.29 -17.73
N CYS A 355 -2.99 12.67 -17.73
CA CYS A 355 -4.24 13.34 -17.31
C CYS A 355 -4.94 12.56 -16.21
N VAL A 356 -5.82 13.26 -15.48
CA VAL A 356 -6.69 12.69 -14.46
C VAL A 356 -8.13 12.90 -14.88
N THR A 357 -8.83 11.81 -15.16
CA THR A 357 -10.23 11.79 -15.57
C THR A 357 -11.04 10.93 -14.60
N ASP A 358 -12.36 11.07 -14.61
CA ASP A 358 -13.22 10.20 -13.81
C ASP A 358 -13.64 8.98 -14.65
N ASP A 359 -13.72 7.80 -14.02
CA ASP A 359 -14.10 6.54 -14.65
C ASP A 359 -15.57 6.54 -15.08
N LYS A 360 -16.42 7.24 -14.33
CA LYS A 360 -17.85 7.44 -14.55
C LYS A 360 -18.29 8.82 -14.09
N ALA A 361 -19.55 9.15 -14.23
CA ALA A 361 -20.09 10.45 -13.81
C ALA A 361 -19.76 10.74 -12.34
N HIS A 362 -19.14 11.89 -12.05
CA HIS A 362 -18.63 12.26 -10.73
C HIS A 362 -19.68 12.27 -9.60
N TYR A 363 -20.95 12.41 -9.96
CA TYR A 363 -22.08 12.35 -9.03
C TYR A 363 -22.55 10.92 -8.72
N TYR A 364 -21.96 9.90 -9.37
CA TYR A 364 -22.28 8.51 -9.10
C TYR A 364 -21.51 8.02 -7.84
N PRO A 365 -22.16 7.30 -6.90
CA PRO A 365 -21.61 7.06 -5.56
C PRO A 365 -20.24 6.41 -5.50
N ASP A 366 -19.92 5.53 -6.46
CA ASP A 366 -18.65 4.79 -6.53
C ASP A 366 -17.72 5.30 -7.66
N ALA A 367 -17.90 6.56 -8.10
CA ALA A 367 -17.02 7.17 -9.09
C ALA A 367 -15.57 7.25 -8.58
N ALA A 368 -14.64 6.79 -9.42
CA ALA A 368 -13.22 6.82 -9.15
C ALA A 368 -12.47 7.59 -10.22
N SER A 369 -11.25 8.03 -9.92
CA SER A 369 -10.42 8.72 -10.89
C SER A 369 -9.45 7.77 -11.58
N PHE A 370 -9.24 7.97 -12.88
CA PHE A 370 -8.13 7.39 -13.64
C PHE A 370 -6.97 8.38 -13.73
N VAL A 371 -5.76 7.91 -13.49
CA VAL A 371 -4.52 8.52 -13.96
C VAL A 371 -4.15 7.81 -15.26
N THR A 372 -4.18 8.54 -16.37
CA THR A 372 -3.93 7.99 -17.71
C THR A 372 -2.74 8.69 -18.34
N LYS A 373 -1.72 7.91 -18.73
CA LYS A 373 -0.65 8.38 -19.61
C LYS A 373 -0.88 7.80 -21.00
N LEU A 374 -1.11 8.67 -22.01
CA LEU A 374 -1.14 8.32 -23.42
C LEU A 374 0.19 8.66 -24.08
N ILE A 375 0.57 7.86 -25.06
CA ILE A 375 1.81 7.98 -25.82
C ILE A 375 1.48 7.89 -27.31
N ALA A 376 1.85 8.89 -28.10
CA ALA A 376 1.69 8.91 -29.53
C ALA A 376 2.98 9.37 -30.22
N ASP A 377 3.10 9.09 -31.49
CA ASP A 377 4.17 9.61 -32.34
C ASP A 377 3.80 11.01 -32.88
N ARG A 378 4.71 11.97 -32.77
CA ARG A 378 4.47 13.38 -33.10
C ARG A 378 4.16 13.58 -34.59
N GLU A 379 4.83 12.86 -35.49
CA GLU A 379 4.70 13.05 -36.93
C GLU A 379 3.44 12.36 -37.48
N SER A 380 3.23 11.11 -37.11
CA SER A 380 2.12 10.32 -37.66
C SER A 380 0.85 10.42 -36.83
N HIS A 381 0.91 10.96 -35.60
CA HIS A 381 -0.14 10.98 -34.57
C HIS A 381 -0.65 9.59 -34.17
N LYS A 382 0.01 8.51 -34.60
CA LYS A 382 -0.38 7.14 -34.25
C LYS A 382 -0.24 6.90 -32.77
N LEU A 383 -1.25 6.24 -32.19
CA LEU A 383 -1.21 5.79 -30.82
C LEU A 383 -0.16 4.69 -30.65
N LEU A 384 0.78 4.88 -29.71
CA LEU A 384 1.88 3.96 -29.44
C LEU A 384 1.70 3.20 -28.14
N GLY A 385 1.02 3.77 -27.15
CA GLY A 385 0.84 3.12 -25.87
C GLY A 385 -0.05 3.88 -24.90
N ILE A 386 -0.48 3.15 -23.85
CA ILE A 386 -1.24 3.67 -22.73
C ILE A 386 -0.78 3.04 -21.42
N GLN A 387 -0.83 3.81 -20.34
CA GLN A 387 -0.69 3.36 -18.96
C GLN A 387 -1.82 3.99 -18.15
N VAL A 388 -2.58 3.18 -17.42
CA VAL A 388 -3.77 3.63 -16.66
C VAL A 388 -3.73 3.08 -15.24
N LEU A 389 -4.09 3.93 -14.27
CA LEU A 389 -4.25 3.55 -12.87
C LEU A 389 -5.55 4.13 -12.33
N GLY A 390 -6.21 3.40 -11.44
CA GLY A 390 -7.40 3.89 -10.76
C GLY A 390 -8.25 2.80 -10.15
N GLY A 391 -9.35 3.20 -9.50
CA GLY A 391 -10.28 2.28 -8.84
C GLY A 391 -11.31 1.65 -9.78
N GLY A 392 -11.45 2.17 -11.00
CA GLY A 392 -12.43 1.70 -11.97
C GLY A 392 -11.91 0.64 -12.93
N SER A 393 -12.64 0.44 -14.03
CA SER A 393 -12.33 -0.54 -15.09
C SER A 393 -11.17 -0.06 -15.97
N VAL A 394 -9.94 -0.15 -15.45
CA VAL A 394 -8.71 0.19 -16.20
C VAL A 394 -8.54 -0.68 -17.46
N ASP A 395 -9.01 -1.92 -17.42
CA ASP A 395 -9.04 -2.87 -18.53
C ASP A 395 -9.78 -2.32 -19.75
N LYS A 396 -10.92 -1.65 -19.55
CA LYS A 396 -11.68 -1.00 -20.65
C LYS A 396 -10.82 0.04 -21.38
N MET A 397 -10.09 0.85 -20.66
CA MET A 397 -9.17 1.86 -21.23
C MET A 397 -8.05 1.19 -22.02
N VAL A 398 -7.49 0.12 -21.48
CA VAL A 398 -6.43 -0.67 -22.11
C VAL A 398 -6.92 -1.37 -23.38
N ASP A 399 -8.11 -1.99 -23.34
CA ASP A 399 -8.67 -2.72 -24.49
C ASP A 399 -9.03 -1.80 -25.66
N ILE A 400 -9.50 -0.58 -25.38
CA ILE A 400 -9.70 0.44 -26.42
C ILE A 400 -8.35 0.76 -27.10
N ALA A 401 -7.29 0.94 -26.31
CA ALA A 401 -5.96 1.21 -26.86
C ALA A 401 -5.39 0.00 -27.63
N VAL A 402 -5.62 -1.24 -27.16
CA VAL A 402 -5.25 -2.46 -27.90
C VAL A 402 -5.91 -2.48 -29.28
N ALA A 403 -7.21 -2.20 -29.33
CA ALA A 403 -7.94 -2.15 -30.61
C ALA A 403 -7.37 -1.06 -31.52
N GLY A 404 -7.24 0.18 -31.02
CA GLY A 404 -6.71 1.31 -31.77
C GLY A 404 -5.30 1.07 -32.29
N ILE A 405 -4.37 0.68 -31.44
CA ILE A 405 -2.99 0.39 -31.84
C ILE A 405 -2.95 -0.76 -32.88
N SER A 406 -3.78 -1.79 -32.66
CA SER A 406 -3.83 -2.94 -33.59
C SER A 406 -4.33 -2.57 -34.98
N MET A 407 -5.20 -1.55 -35.07
CA MET A 407 -5.72 -1.02 -36.34
C MET A 407 -4.87 0.13 -36.91
N GLY A 408 -3.83 0.58 -36.16
CA GLY A 408 -2.96 1.70 -36.58
C GLY A 408 -3.64 3.07 -36.44
N ALA A 409 -4.57 3.18 -35.47
CA ALA A 409 -5.34 4.41 -35.25
C ALA A 409 -4.45 5.59 -34.86
N ARG A 410 -4.82 6.77 -35.31
CA ARG A 410 -4.30 8.06 -34.88
C ARG A 410 -5.11 8.55 -33.68
N VAL A 411 -4.57 9.50 -32.93
CA VAL A 411 -5.24 10.09 -31.78
C VAL A 411 -6.61 10.67 -32.13
N GLU A 412 -6.71 11.36 -33.26
CA GLU A 412 -7.91 12.02 -33.76
C GLU A 412 -9.02 11.03 -34.23
N ASP A 413 -8.65 9.80 -34.56
CA ASP A 413 -9.64 8.79 -34.99
C ASP A 413 -10.65 8.46 -33.88
N PHE A 414 -10.29 8.73 -32.62
CA PHE A 414 -11.17 8.48 -31.48
C PHE A 414 -12.19 9.58 -31.21
N ASP A 415 -12.05 10.77 -31.81
CA ASP A 415 -12.90 11.94 -31.54
C ASP A 415 -14.36 11.72 -31.91
N THR A 416 -14.60 10.92 -32.94
CA THR A 416 -15.94 10.65 -33.48
C THR A 416 -16.46 9.27 -33.16
N MET A 417 -15.76 8.48 -32.35
CA MET A 417 -16.20 7.15 -31.97
C MET A 417 -17.34 7.22 -30.93
N ASP A 418 -18.42 6.51 -31.20
CA ASP A 418 -19.60 6.40 -30.33
C ASP A 418 -19.38 5.36 -29.22
N PHE A 419 -18.68 5.80 -28.16
CA PHE A 419 -18.46 4.94 -26.99
C PHE A 419 -19.70 4.85 -26.09
N ALA A 420 -19.92 3.65 -25.53
CA ALA A 420 -21.03 3.39 -24.63
C ALA A 420 -21.00 4.30 -23.39
N TYR A 421 -22.14 4.95 -23.16
CA TYR A 421 -22.35 5.83 -22.01
C TYR A 421 -23.65 5.53 -21.26
N ALA A 422 -23.53 5.41 -19.96
CA ALA A 422 -24.55 5.70 -18.96
C ALA A 422 -23.83 6.00 -17.65
N PRO A 423 -24.43 6.78 -16.71
CA PRO A 423 -23.73 7.22 -15.47
C PRO A 423 -23.02 6.13 -14.66
N PRO A 424 -23.55 4.89 -14.54
CA PRO A 424 -22.89 3.80 -13.83
C PRO A 424 -21.65 3.23 -14.53
N PHE A 425 -21.44 3.50 -15.83
CA PHE A 425 -20.44 2.82 -16.64
C PHE A 425 -19.34 3.73 -17.19
N SER A 426 -19.66 4.99 -17.44
CA SER A 426 -18.70 5.94 -18.05
C SER A 426 -19.15 7.40 -17.86
N THR A 427 -18.29 8.34 -18.25
CA THR A 427 -18.66 9.75 -18.48
C THR A 427 -19.20 9.93 -19.88
N ALA A 428 -19.99 10.99 -20.13
CA ALA A 428 -20.61 11.27 -21.45
C ALA A 428 -19.58 11.41 -22.58
N ILE A 429 -18.44 12.04 -22.30
CA ILE A 429 -17.24 11.92 -23.12
C ILE A 429 -16.38 10.86 -22.45
N HIS A 430 -16.14 9.73 -23.13
CA HIS A 430 -15.42 8.61 -22.57
C HIS A 430 -14.03 9.06 -22.03
N PRO A 431 -13.55 8.58 -20.86
CA PRO A 431 -12.28 9.04 -20.28
C PRO A 431 -11.07 8.80 -21.21
N PHE A 432 -11.09 7.77 -22.05
CA PHE A 432 -10.10 7.56 -23.09
C PHE A 432 -10.11 8.69 -24.13
N VAL A 433 -11.27 9.09 -24.60
CA VAL A 433 -11.42 10.19 -25.58
C VAL A 433 -10.99 11.52 -24.96
N GLN A 434 -11.33 11.76 -23.68
CA GLN A 434 -10.82 12.95 -22.97
C GLN A 434 -9.29 13.01 -22.96
N ALA A 435 -8.61 11.86 -22.76
CA ALA A 435 -7.16 11.80 -22.81
C ALA A 435 -6.64 12.07 -24.25
N CYS A 436 -7.34 11.57 -25.29
CA CYS A 436 -7.02 11.86 -26.69
C CYS A 436 -7.13 13.36 -26.97
N TYR A 437 -8.21 14.04 -26.59
CA TYR A 437 -8.37 15.48 -26.76
C TYR A 437 -7.24 16.30 -26.12
N ILE A 438 -6.77 15.88 -24.94
CA ILE A 438 -5.68 16.59 -24.26
C ILE A 438 -4.36 16.36 -24.99
N LEU A 439 -4.10 15.15 -25.47
CA LEU A 439 -2.90 14.82 -26.27
C LEU A 439 -2.89 15.54 -27.60
N GLU A 440 -4.03 15.59 -28.29
CA GLU A 440 -4.22 16.34 -29.53
C GLU A 440 -3.91 17.83 -29.35
N ASN A 441 -4.49 18.47 -28.32
CA ASN A 441 -4.16 19.86 -27.99
C ASN A 441 -2.65 20.08 -27.78
N LYS A 442 -1.96 19.09 -27.25
CA LYS A 442 -0.50 19.15 -27.07
C LYS A 442 0.25 18.97 -28.40
N LEU A 443 -0.17 18.02 -29.25
CA LEU A 443 0.39 17.80 -30.57
C LEU A 443 0.27 19.03 -31.46
N GLU A 444 -0.87 19.73 -31.40
CA GLU A 444 -1.14 20.96 -32.16
C GLU A 444 -0.55 22.24 -31.53
N GLY A 445 0.16 22.14 -30.39
CA GLY A 445 0.76 23.32 -29.72
C GLY A 445 -0.22 24.18 -28.95
N ARG A 446 -1.49 23.79 -28.84
CA ARG A 446 -2.52 24.51 -28.06
C ARG A 446 -2.34 24.29 -26.53
N TYR A 447 -1.70 23.21 -26.12
CA TYR A 447 -1.42 22.91 -24.74
C TYR A 447 0.08 22.78 -24.49
N GLU A 448 0.63 23.73 -23.76
CA GLU A 448 2.01 23.69 -23.30
C GLU A 448 2.03 23.19 -21.85
N SER A 449 2.64 22.05 -21.64
CA SER A 449 2.62 21.40 -20.34
C SER A 449 4.01 21.07 -19.83
N MET A 450 4.07 20.76 -18.55
CA MET A 450 5.19 20.06 -17.92
C MET A 450 4.68 18.68 -17.50
N THR A 451 5.33 17.63 -18.00
CA THR A 451 4.96 16.26 -17.65
C THR A 451 5.39 15.93 -16.23
N PRO A 452 4.78 14.93 -15.56
CA PRO A 452 5.24 14.44 -14.27
C PRO A 452 6.70 13.97 -14.30
N ALA A 453 7.15 13.34 -15.39
CA ALA A 453 8.56 12.95 -15.57
C ALA A 453 9.49 14.17 -15.57
N GLU A 454 9.14 15.23 -16.29
CA GLU A 454 9.90 16.48 -16.32
C GLU A 454 9.91 17.15 -14.94
N TYR A 455 8.79 17.12 -14.24
CA TYR A 455 8.69 17.67 -12.88
C TYR A 455 9.60 16.91 -11.90
N LEU A 456 9.56 15.58 -11.91
CA LEU A 456 10.45 14.72 -11.09
C LEU A 456 11.92 14.94 -11.42
N ALA A 457 12.25 15.16 -12.69
CA ALA A 457 13.62 15.50 -13.14
C ALA A 457 14.07 16.92 -12.77
N GLY A 458 13.23 17.68 -12.03
CA GLY A 458 13.58 19.03 -11.54
C GLY A 458 13.47 20.15 -12.58
N LYS A 459 12.85 19.92 -13.74
CA LYS A 459 12.69 20.96 -14.78
C LYS A 459 11.79 22.13 -14.36
N ALA A 460 11.10 22.01 -13.22
CA ALA A 460 10.35 23.11 -12.62
C ALA A 460 11.24 24.18 -11.95
N LYS A 461 12.54 23.94 -11.82
CA LYS A 461 13.47 24.92 -11.25
C LYS A 461 13.45 26.22 -12.05
N GLY A 462 13.24 27.34 -11.36
CA GLY A 462 13.12 28.67 -11.97
C GLY A 462 11.71 29.01 -12.47
N TYR A 463 10.74 28.12 -12.34
CA TYR A 463 9.32 28.42 -12.55
C TYR A 463 8.69 28.97 -11.27
N LYS A 464 7.88 30.01 -11.37
CA LYS A 464 7.01 30.48 -10.30
C LYS A 464 5.74 29.62 -10.30
N ILE A 465 5.46 28.94 -9.21
CA ILE A 465 4.26 28.09 -9.08
C ILE A 465 3.05 28.98 -8.83
N ILE A 466 2.03 28.81 -9.65
CA ILE A 466 0.72 29.48 -9.55
C ILE A 466 -0.33 28.44 -9.23
N ASP A 467 -0.95 28.57 -8.06
CA ASP A 467 -2.04 27.70 -7.63
C ASP A 467 -3.36 28.17 -8.23
N VAL A 468 -3.99 27.30 -9.04
CA VAL A 468 -5.26 27.55 -9.72
C VAL A 468 -6.38 26.66 -9.15
N SER A 469 -6.19 26.09 -7.97
CA SER A 469 -7.21 25.30 -7.28
C SER A 469 -8.45 26.13 -6.93
N PRO A 470 -9.63 25.52 -6.72
CA PRO A 470 -10.84 26.26 -6.34
C PRO A 470 -10.67 27.08 -5.05
N ALA A 471 -9.82 26.61 -4.14
CA ALA A 471 -9.33 27.31 -2.95
C ALA A 471 -7.82 27.10 -2.85
N PRO A 472 -7.07 27.94 -2.10
CA PRO A 472 -5.62 27.79 -1.93
C PRO A 472 -5.26 26.38 -1.46
N ALA A 473 -4.46 25.65 -2.25
CA ALA A 473 -4.08 24.27 -1.99
C ALA A 473 -2.56 24.05 -1.92
N ILE A 474 -1.76 25.01 -2.44
CA ILE A 474 -0.31 24.91 -2.51
C ILE A 474 0.31 25.97 -1.59
N PRO A 475 0.79 25.61 -0.40
CA PRO A 475 1.42 26.56 0.51
C PRO A 475 2.57 27.32 -0.16
N GLY A 476 2.56 28.66 -0.03
CA GLY A 476 3.59 29.54 -0.60
C GLY A 476 3.46 29.84 -2.09
N ALA A 477 2.56 29.18 -2.81
CA ALA A 477 2.25 29.55 -4.18
C ALA A 477 1.30 30.76 -4.22
N LYS A 478 1.44 31.60 -5.27
CA LYS A 478 0.42 32.61 -5.53
C LYS A 478 -0.85 31.92 -6.00
N TRP A 479 -1.92 32.01 -5.19
CA TRP A 479 -3.23 31.50 -5.58
C TRP A 479 -3.94 32.49 -6.53
N VAL A 480 -4.59 31.96 -7.54
CA VAL A 480 -5.33 32.70 -8.54
C VAL A 480 -6.72 32.11 -8.69
N ASP A 481 -7.75 32.92 -8.39
CA ASP A 481 -9.14 32.55 -8.66
C ASP A 481 -9.42 32.64 -10.17
N LEU A 482 -9.48 31.47 -10.82
CA LEU A 482 -9.71 31.38 -12.26
C LEU A 482 -10.95 32.17 -12.71
N ALA A 483 -12.03 32.23 -11.89
CA ALA A 483 -13.27 32.90 -12.25
C ALA A 483 -13.08 34.43 -12.39
N LYS A 484 -12.09 34.98 -11.67
CA LYS A 484 -11.81 36.42 -11.64
C LYS A 484 -10.77 36.90 -12.66
N VAL A 485 -10.17 35.97 -13.44
CA VAL A 485 -9.15 36.35 -14.43
C VAL A 485 -9.79 36.86 -15.71
N THR A 486 -9.87 38.17 -15.82
CA THR A 486 -10.41 38.90 -16.98
C THR A 486 -9.36 39.77 -17.70
N GLY A 487 -8.11 39.75 -17.22
CA GLY A 487 -6.99 40.53 -17.76
C GLY A 487 -5.64 40.00 -17.20
N PRO A 488 -4.54 40.72 -17.44
CA PRO A 488 -3.25 40.42 -16.85
C PRO A 488 -3.35 40.34 -15.32
N ILE A 489 -2.62 39.41 -14.72
CA ILE A 489 -2.64 39.20 -13.27
C ILE A 489 -1.63 40.14 -12.61
N GLU A 490 -2.10 40.94 -11.67
CA GLU A 490 -1.26 41.87 -10.92
C GLU A 490 -0.10 41.15 -10.19
N GLY A 491 1.11 41.70 -10.33
CA GLY A 491 2.33 41.16 -9.74
C GLY A 491 2.86 39.89 -10.42
N LEU A 492 2.38 39.56 -11.62
CA LEU A 492 2.96 38.54 -12.50
C LEU A 492 3.49 39.18 -13.78
N ASP A 493 4.80 39.08 -13.99
CA ASP A 493 5.43 39.49 -15.23
C ASP A 493 5.01 38.55 -16.37
N LYS A 494 4.76 39.10 -17.54
CA LYS A 494 4.32 38.36 -18.74
C LYS A 494 5.42 37.41 -19.27
N ASP A 495 6.66 37.76 -19.07
CA ASP A 495 7.83 36.96 -19.50
C ASP A 495 8.30 35.96 -18.43
N ALA A 496 7.71 36.02 -17.23
CA ALA A 496 8.08 35.11 -16.15
C ALA A 496 7.72 33.65 -16.49
N LYS A 497 8.59 32.71 -16.13
CA LYS A 497 8.27 31.28 -16.22
C LYS A 497 7.24 30.91 -15.17
N LEU A 498 6.02 30.57 -15.59
CA LEU A 498 4.90 30.23 -14.73
C LEU A 498 4.52 28.76 -14.86
N LEU A 499 4.49 28.03 -13.75
CA LEU A 499 3.96 26.67 -13.68
C LEU A 499 2.57 26.72 -13.04
N LEU A 500 1.56 26.44 -13.82
CA LEU A 500 0.15 26.50 -13.44
C LEU A 500 -0.29 25.16 -12.87
N VAL A 501 -0.66 25.13 -11.60
CA VAL A 501 -0.95 23.88 -10.88
C VAL A 501 -2.36 23.94 -10.28
N CYS A 502 -3.12 22.88 -10.42
CA CYS A 502 -4.39 22.65 -9.72
C CYS A 502 -4.50 21.17 -9.35
N ALA A 503 -5.63 20.73 -8.80
CA ALA A 503 -5.78 19.35 -8.35
C ALA A 503 -5.51 18.30 -9.45
N LYS A 504 -6.11 18.42 -10.65
CA LYS A 504 -6.08 17.41 -11.73
C LYS A 504 -5.47 17.92 -13.07
N GLY A 505 -4.96 19.17 -13.13
CA GLY A 505 -4.37 19.78 -14.35
C GLY A 505 -5.34 20.63 -15.19
N LYS A 506 -6.63 20.35 -15.23
CA LYS A 506 -7.63 21.02 -16.11
C LYS A 506 -7.71 22.54 -15.93
N ARG A 507 -7.75 23.03 -14.69
CA ARG A 507 -7.82 24.47 -14.40
C ARG A 507 -6.53 25.20 -14.79
N GLY A 508 -5.37 24.50 -14.70
CA GLY A 508 -4.10 25.01 -15.20
C GLY A 508 -4.14 25.30 -16.69
N TYR A 509 -4.68 24.38 -17.49
CA TYR A 509 -4.90 24.57 -18.93
C TYR A 509 -5.85 25.75 -19.22
N PHE A 510 -6.95 25.89 -18.50
CA PHE A 510 -7.86 27.00 -18.69
C PHE A 510 -7.19 28.35 -18.37
N LEU A 511 -6.40 28.44 -17.30
CA LEU A 511 -5.66 29.65 -17.00
C LEU A 511 -4.59 29.91 -18.07
N GLN A 512 -3.90 28.89 -18.56
CA GLN A 512 -2.90 29.04 -19.62
C GLN A 512 -3.48 29.71 -20.85
N ASN A 513 -4.64 29.24 -21.33
CA ASN A 513 -5.30 29.83 -22.48
C ASN A 513 -5.65 31.31 -22.27
N ARG A 514 -6.15 31.69 -21.08
CA ARG A 514 -6.41 33.10 -20.74
C ARG A 514 -5.12 33.92 -20.72
N LEU A 515 -4.07 33.39 -20.09
CA LEU A 515 -2.80 34.12 -20.00
C LEU A 515 -2.14 34.30 -21.37
N LYS A 516 -2.21 33.29 -22.25
CA LYS A 516 -1.75 33.45 -23.66
C LYS A 516 -2.46 34.62 -24.36
N ALA A 517 -3.78 34.74 -24.20
CA ALA A 517 -4.55 35.85 -24.76
C ALA A 517 -4.16 37.20 -24.17
N PHE A 518 -3.61 37.27 -22.97
CA PHE A 518 -3.11 38.49 -22.33
C PHE A 518 -1.61 38.74 -22.56
N GLY A 519 -0.97 37.92 -23.41
CA GLY A 519 0.42 38.11 -23.84
C GLY A 519 1.47 37.47 -22.92
N TYR A 520 1.13 36.49 -22.08
CA TYR A 520 2.10 35.70 -21.35
C TYR A 520 2.73 34.64 -22.25
N THR A 521 4.05 34.58 -22.29
CA THR A 521 4.82 33.76 -23.26
C THR A 521 5.41 32.50 -22.67
N ASN A 522 5.59 32.44 -21.35
CA ASN A 522 6.32 31.37 -20.66
C ASN A 522 5.44 30.65 -19.62
N THR A 523 4.27 30.15 -20.04
CA THR A 523 3.37 29.40 -19.14
C THR A 523 3.39 27.92 -19.45
N ARG A 524 3.46 27.07 -18.43
CA ARG A 524 3.24 25.63 -18.54
C ARG A 524 2.22 25.17 -17.52
N ALA A 525 1.31 24.28 -17.90
CA ALA A 525 0.41 23.62 -16.96
C ALA A 525 1.01 22.29 -16.51
N LEU A 526 0.96 21.98 -15.21
CA LEU A 526 1.45 20.72 -14.69
C LEU A 526 0.44 19.60 -14.94
N GLU A 527 0.83 18.63 -15.76
CA GLU A 527 0.01 17.47 -16.08
C GLU A 527 -0.30 16.63 -14.82
N GLY A 528 -1.54 16.19 -14.69
CA GLY A 528 -2.01 15.45 -13.52
C GLY A 528 -2.12 16.25 -12.22
N GLY A 529 -1.62 17.50 -12.21
CA GLY A 529 -1.72 18.42 -11.06
C GLY A 529 -1.22 17.82 -9.75
N LEU A 530 -1.84 18.20 -8.63
CA LEU A 530 -1.51 17.70 -7.28
C LEU A 530 -1.91 16.22 -7.09
N PHE A 531 -2.80 15.70 -7.91
CA PHE A 531 -3.24 14.31 -7.81
C PHE A 531 -2.08 13.34 -8.12
N VAL A 532 -1.28 13.68 -9.13
CA VAL A 532 -0.14 12.87 -9.57
C VAL A 532 1.17 13.34 -8.94
N ASN A 533 1.37 14.65 -8.79
CA ASN A 533 2.65 15.24 -8.42
C ASN A 533 2.66 15.75 -6.97
N ASN A 534 3.78 15.52 -6.28
CA ASN A 534 4.03 16.13 -4.98
C ASN A 534 4.68 17.52 -5.18
N VAL A 535 3.84 18.56 -5.32
CA VAL A 535 4.30 19.91 -5.64
C VAL A 535 4.78 20.64 -4.39
N LYS A 536 6.00 21.14 -4.44
CA LYS A 536 6.64 21.91 -3.37
C LYS A 536 7.06 23.28 -3.91
N VAL A 537 6.86 24.32 -3.10
CA VAL A 537 7.39 25.67 -3.38
C VAL A 537 8.69 25.82 -2.58
N SER A 538 9.79 26.17 -3.27
CA SER A 538 11.01 26.63 -2.59
C SER A 538 10.81 28.07 -2.13
N PHE A 539 10.99 28.32 -0.84
CA PHE A 539 10.87 29.65 -0.28
C PHE A 539 12.22 30.37 -0.37
N GLU A 540 12.32 31.35 -1.25
CA GLU A 540 13.49 32.24 -1.29
C GLU A 540 13.37 33.27 -0.16
N GLY A 541 14.43 33.39 0.70
CA GLY A 541 14.55 34.42 1.72
C GLY A 541 14.23 34.02 3.17
N GLY A 542 14.10 32.74 3.52
CA GLY A 542 14.14 32.24 4.90
C GLY A 542 12.92 32.50 5.79
N LYS A 543 11.87 33.18 5.32
CA LYS A 543 10.61 33.34 6.06
C LYS A 543 9.51 32.51 5.42
N LEU A 544 9.07 31.46 6.12
CA LEU A 544 7.93 30.64 5.70
C LEU A 544 6.60 31.35 5.98
N PRO A 545 5.60 31.23 5.08
CA PRO A 545 4.27 31.76 5.34
C PRO A 545 3.62 31.12 6.56
N PRO A 546 2.75 31.84 7.31
CA PRO A 546 2.06 31.27 8.47
C PRO A 546 1.27 30.00 8.17
N GLU A 547 0.67 29.89 6.98
CA GLU A 547 -0.09 28.72 6.53
C GLU A 547 0.83 27.50 6.39
N GLU A 548 2.04 27.68 5.85
CA GLU A 548 3.00 26.58 5.71
C GLU A 548 3.55 26.14 7.06
N ILE A 549 3.85 27.08 7.96
CA ILE A 549 4.24 26.77 9.35
C ILE A 549 3.13 25.95 10.02
N LYS A 550 1.87 26.32 9.79
CA LYS A 550 0.70 25.61 10.32
C LYS A 550 0.59 24.20 9.72
N ARG A 551 0.79 24.06 8.40
CA ARG A 551 0.72 22.78 7.70
C ARG A 551 1.79 21.81 8.23
N VAL A 552 3.07 22.21 8.25
CA VAL A 552 4.15 21.35 8.72
C VAL A 552 4.03 21.05 10.22
N LYS A 553 3.46 21.97 10.99
CA LYS A 553 3.14 21.74 12.40
C LYS A 553 2.12 20.62 12.56
N ALA A 554 1.12 20.52 11.69
CA ALA A 554 0.14 19.43 11.71
C ALA A 554 0.82 18.05 11.48
N LEU A 555 1.90 18.01 10.70
CA LEU A 555 2.73 16.83 10.47
C LEU A 555 3.70 16.49 11.62
N GLY A 556 3.68 17.24 12.72
CA GLY A 556 4.57 17.03 13.86
C GLY A 556 5.86 17.86 13.82
N CYS A 557 6.00 18.79 12.88
CA CYS A 557 7.21 19.61 12.73
C CYS A 557 7.04 20.93 13.48
N LEU A 558 7.83 21.15 14.51
CA LEU A 558 7.78 22.35 15.33
C LEU A 558 8.92 23.30 14.90
N GLN A 559 8.56 24.52 14.48
CA GLN A 559 9.54 25.52 14.08
C GLN A 559 10.50 25.82 15.23
N ASP A 560 11.81 25.84 14.96
CA ASP A 560 12.83 26.26 15.94
C ASP A 560 12.71 27.77 16.22
N LYS A 561 12.81 28.12 17.49
CA LYS A 561 12.68 29.51 17.91
C LYS A 561 13.86 30.38 17.43
N ARG A 562 15.04 29.78 17.29
CA ARG A 562 16.31 30.48 16.95
C ARG A 562 16.48 30.62 15.43
N TYR A 563 16.01 29.61 14.68
CA TYR A 563 16.18 29.49 13.24
C TYR A 563 14.84 29.25 12.57
N PRO A 564 14.20 30.27 11.97
CA PRO A 564 12.82 30.19 11.44
C PRO A 564 12.65 29.26 10.23
N ASP A 565 13.70 28.85 9.56
CA ASP A 565 13.75 27.90 8.45
C ASP A 565 14.01 26.45 8.89
N VAL A 566 14.21 26.24 10.21
CA VAL A 566 14.56 24.96 10.82
C VAL A 566 13.40 24.45 11.67
N PHE A 567 13.22 23.15 11.69
CA PHE A 567 12.16 22.46 12.42
C PHE A 567 12.71 21.32 13.28
N ASN A 568 11.99 21.03 14.34
CA ASN A 568 12.18 19.86 15.18
C ASN A 568 11.03 18.91 14.91
N VAL A 569 11.32 17.71 14.37
CA VAL A 569 10.30 16.78 13.85
C VAL A 569 10.02 15.68 14.85
N ARG A 570 8.77 15.59 15.29
CA ARG A 570 8.33 14.65 16.31
C ARG A 570 8.02 13.30 15.71
N VAL A 571 8.74 12.27 16.19
CA VAL A 571 8.52 10.86 15.85
C VAL A 571 7.69 10.20 16.94
N ILE A 572 6.63 9.52 16.54
CA ILE A 572 5.70 8.87 17.46
C ILE A 572 6.25 7.51 17.87
N THR A 573 6.30 7.26 19.15
CA THR A 573 6.65 5.97 19.72
C THR A 573 5.38 5.26 20.24
N ARG A 574 5.45 3.96 20.42
CA ARG A 574 4.40 3.21 21.11
C ARG A 574 4.56 3.38 22.63
N ASN A 575 4.07 4.52 23.15
CA ASN A 575 4.07 4.84 24.58
C ASN A 575 5.49 4.83 25.22
N GLY A 576 6.49 5.30 24.47
CA GLY A 576 7.87 5.32 24.89
C GLY A 576 8.66 4.04 24.56
N LYS A 577 8.02 3.06 23.91
CA LYS A 577 8.70 1.86 23.40
C LYS A 577 9.05 2.03 21.94
N ILE A 578 10.25 1.65 21.60
CA ILE A 578 10.79 1.66 20.23
C ILE A 578 11.72 0.45 20.09
N THR A 579 11.68 -0.22 18.95
CA THR A 579 12.57 -1.36 18.67
C THR A 579 13.98 -0.86 18.35
N THR A 580 14.96 -1.76 18.39
CA THR A 580 16.35 -1.42 18.02
C THR A 580 16.44 -0.94 16.57
N GLU A 581 15.69 -1.53 15.67
CA GLU A 581 15.67 -1.13 14.25
C GLU A 581 15.02 0.22 14.04
N GLU A 582 13.89 0.47 14.69
CA GLU A 582 13.26 1.79 14.66
C GLU A 582 14.18 2.87 15.26
N HIS A 583 14.93 2.53 16.32
CA HIS A 583 15.89 3.45 16.92
C HIS A 583 17.03 3.78 15.97
N LYS A 584 17.59 2.77 15.27
CA LYS A 584 18.59 2.98 14.22
C LYS A 584 18.05 3.86 13.09
N ALA A 585 16.82 3.61 12.64
CA ALA A 585 16.18 4.42 11.60
C ALA A 585 16.01 5.89 12.05
N VAL A 586 15.66 6.15 13.31
CA VAL A 586 15.59 7.52 13.85
C VAL A 586 16.96 8.18 13.91
N ALA A 587 18.01 7.45 14.31
CA ALA A 587 19.37 7.95 14.33
C ALA A 587 19.86 8.29 12.91
N GLU A 588 19.68 7.39 11.95
CA GLU A 588 20.02 7.63 10.54
C GLU A 588 19.22 8.81 9.95
N ALA A 589 17.94 8.92 10.27
CA ALA A 589 17.12 10.06 9.83
C ALA A 589 17.62 11.38 10.41
N ALA A 590 18.07 11.39 11.66
CA ALA A 590 18.65 12.58 12.29
C ALA A 590 19.97 13.01 11.63
N GLU A 591 20.83 12.07 11.29
CA GLU A 591 22.09 12.33 10.57
C GLU A 591 21.85 12.82 9.16
N LYS A 592 20.91 12.18 8.42
CA LYS A 592 20.68 12.44 6.99
C LYS A 592 19.88 13.72 6.73
N PHE A 593 18.93 14.05 7.58
CA PHE A 593 17.97 15.13 7.33
C PHE A 593 17.98 16.24 8.38
N GLY A 594 18.59 16.02 9.54
CA GLY A 594 18.62 16.95 10.66
C GLY A 594 20.03 17.35 11.07
N SER A 595 20.20 17.65 12.36
CA SER A 595 21.50 18.01 12.97
C SER A 595 22.28 16.81 13.54
N GLY A 596 21.79 15.59 13.41
CA GLY A 596 22.34 14.40 14.08
C GLY A 596 21.87 14.24 15.52
N GLU A 597 21.04 15.15 16.04
CA GLU A 597 20.55 15.12 17.42
C GLU A 597 19.11 14.66 17.51
N VAL A 598 18.81 13.86 18.53
CA VAL A 598 17.45 13.37 18.85
C VAL A 598 17.14 13.70 20.31
N THR A 599 16.02 14.37 20.55
CA THR A 599 15.55 14.75 21.90
C THR A 599 14.38 13.84 22.32
N MET A 600 14.40 13.34 23.55
CA MET A 600 13.30 12.66 24.18
C MET A 600 12.31 13.67 24.77
N THR A 601 11.04 13.57 24.41
CA THR A 601 10.02 14.51 24.92
C THR A 601 9.33 13.98 26.17
N THR A 602 8.74 14.88 26.95
CA THR A 602 7.95 14.51 28.14
C THR A 602 6.67 13.70 27.81
N ARG A 603 6.31 13.58 26.54
CA ARG A 603 5.21 12.74 26.07
C ARG A 603 5.68 11.42 25.46
N LEU A 604 6.89 11.00 25.81
CA LEU A 604 7.48 9.73 25.39
C LEU A 604 7.58 9.61 23.86
N THR A 605 7.65 10.72 23.13
CA THR A 605 7.97 10.76 21.70
C THR A 605 9.42 11.17 21.52
N LEU A 606 10.02 10.84 20.39
CA LEU A 606 11.32 11.35 19.98
C LEU A 606 11.14 12.60 19.12
N GLU A 607 12.18 13.44 19.05
CA GLU A 607 12.13 14.67 18.26
C GLU A 607 13.49 14.86 17.60
N ILE A 608 13.52 14.72 16.26
CA ILE A 608 14.71 14.93 15.43
C ILE A 608 14.92 16.43 15.30
N GLN A 609 16.11 16.89 15.70
CA GLN A 609 16.44 18.30 15.75
C GLN A 609 17.05 18.82 14.44
N GLY A 610 16.90 20.10 14.16
CA GLY A 610 17.67 20.78 13.14
C GLY A 610 17.27 20.48 11.69
N VAL A 611 16.04 20.03 11.44
CA VAL A 611 15.55 19.66 10.09
C VAL A 611 15.19 20.92 9.31
N LYS A 612 15.84 21.15 8.18
CA LYS A 612 15.47 22.23 7.27
C LYS A 612 14.12 21.96 6.63
N HIS A 613 13.38 23.00 6.28
CA HIS A 613 12.06 22.89 5.67
C HIS A 613 12.02 21.95 4.46
N GLU A 614 13.02 22.02 3.58
CA GLU A 614 13.16 21.19 2.37
C GLU A 614 13.31 19.69 2.68
N ASN A 615 13.84 19.36 3.86
CA ASN A 615 14.07 17.98 4.31
C ASN A 615 12.88 17.37 5.08
N ILE A 616 11.84 18.15 5.39
CA ILE A 616 10.70 17.66 6.19
C ILE A 616 10.02 16.47 5.50
N GLN A 617 9.65 16.57 4.23
CA GLN A 617 8.95 15.49 3.55
C GLN A 617 9.86 14.29 3.26
N PRO A 618 11.11 14.47 2.78
CA PRO A 618 12.05 13.35 2.65
C PRO A 618 12.26 12.59 3.95
N LEU A 619 12.33 13.30 5.09
CA LEU A 619 12.44 12.68 6.40
C LEU A 619 11.18 11.90 6.79
N ILE A 620 9.99 12.48 6.56
CA ILE A 620 8.70 11.79 6.83
C ILE A 620 8.58 10.52 5.98
N ASP A 621 8.93 10.60 4.70
CA ASP A 621 8.89 9.47 3.78
C ASP A 621 9.90 8.37 4.19
N PHE A 622 11.10 8.77 4.60
CA PHE A 622 12.12 7.85 5.14
C PHE A 622 11.61 7.12 6.40
N LEU A 623 11.11 7.87 7.38
CA LEU A 623 10.56 7.29 8.62
C LEU A 623 9.35 6.39 8.34
N GLY A 624 8.48 6.80 7.43
CA GLY A 624 7.33 6.01 6.97
C GLY A 624 7.75 4.67 6.36
N GLY A 625 8.83 4.65 5.58
CA GLY A 625 9.45 3.43 5.05
C GLY A 625 9.92 2.45 6.13
N HIS A 626 10.17 2.94 7.37
CA HIS A 626 10.53 2.13 8.54
C HIS A 626 9.36 1.90 9.51
N GLY A 627 8.11 2.19 9.09
CA GLY A 627 6.92 2.01 9.91
C GLY A 627 6.76 3.04 11.03
N LEU A 628 7.54 4.13 11.00
CA LEU A 628 7.48 5.21 11.98
C LEU A 628 6.61 6.35 11.48
N LEU A 629 5.81 6.92 12.38
CA LEU A 629 4.93 8.05 12.11
C LEU A 629 5.49 9.33 12.71
N THR A 630 5.23 10.45 12.04
CA THR A 630 5.42 11.78 12.63
C THR A 630 4.07 12.37 13.04
N GLY A 631 4.04 13.33 13.97
CA GLY A 631 2.76 13.90 14.40
C GLY A 631 2.75 14.42 15.83
N GLY A 632 1.64 14.16 16.54
CA GLY A 632 1.47 14.52 17.96
C GLY A 632 1.27 16.01 18.21
N THR A 633 0.78 16.76 17.24
CA THR A 633 0.47 18.19 17.30
C THR A 633 -1.01 18.46 16.93
N GLY A 634 -1.47 19.70 16.95
CA GLY A 634 -2.84 20.07 16.53
C GLY A 634 -3.94 19.81 17.59
N SER A 635 -5.19 20.00 17.18
CA SER A 635 -6.39 19.82 18.00
C SER A 635 -6.96 18.40 17.85
N LEU A 636 -6.13 17.43 18.23
CA LEU A 636 -6.36 15.99 18.07
C LEU A 636 -6.05 15.25 19.37
N VAL A 637 -6.36 13.97 19.41
CA VAL A 637 -5.84 13.07 20.46
C VAL A 637 -4.30 13.07 20.35
N ARG A 638 -3.65 13.23 21.50
CA ARG A 638 -2.18 13.30 21.58
C ARG A 638 -1.58 11.91 21.81
N PRO A 639 -0.30 11.70 21.48
CA PRO A 639 0.40 10.47 21.84
C PRO A 639 0.14 10.10 23.29
N VAL A 640 -0.23 8.86 23.53
CA VAL A 640 -0.56 8.35 24.87
C VAL A 640 0.71 8.26 25.69
N VAL A 641 0.63 8.61 26.96
CA VAL A 641 1.74 8.47 27.91
C VAL A 641 1.46 7.32 28.85
N ALA A 642 2.39 6.42 29.02
CA ALA A 642 2.27 5.31 29.96
C ALA A 642 3.52 5.19 30.84
N CYS A 643 3.36 4.78 32.09
CA CYS A 643 4.50 4.38 32.89
C CYS A 643 4.89 2.92 32.59
N LYS A 644 6.05 2.46 33.07
CA LYS A 644 6.51 1.08 32.92
C LYS A 644 5.76 0.08 33.84
N GLY A 645 4.48 0.35 34.20
CA GLY A 645 3.72 -0.43 35.18
C GLY A 645 3.70 -1.92 34.95
N THR A 646 3.62 -2.35 33.67
CA THR A 646 3.69 -3.76 33.25
C THR A 646 4.94 -4.51 33.78
N THR A 647 6.09 -3.83 33.84
CA THR A 647 7.37 -4.39 34.29
C THR A 647 7.80 -3.85 35.66
N CYS A 648 6.97 -3.06 36.31
CA CYS A 648 7.27 -2.43 37.60
C CYS A 648 6.79 -3.31 38.77
N GLN A 649 7.62 -3.46 39.79
CA GLN A 649 7.27 -4.20 41.01
C GLN A 649 6.01 -3.66 41.76
N TYR A 650 5.63 -2.42 41.49
CA TYR A 650 4.43 -1.75 42.06
C TYR A 650 3.26 -1.66 41.07
N GLY A 651 3.43 -2.21 39.84
CA GLY A 651 2.37 -2.18 38.83
C GLY A 651 1.15 -3.00 39.23
N LEU A 652 -0.02 -2.43 39.05
CA LEU A 652 -1.31 -3.05 39.34
C LEU A 652 -2.12 -3.35 38.08
N LEU A 653 -1.62 -2.93 36.92
CA LEU A 653 -2.22 -3.18 35.61
C LEU A 653 -1.14 -3.33 34.53
N ASP A 654 -1.50 -3.93 33.41
CA ASP A 654 -0.68 -3.91 32.19
C ASP A 654 -0.75 -2.55 31.50
N SER A 655 0.09 -1.61 31.94
CA SER A 655 0.09 -0.24 31.43
C SER A 655 0.53 -0.17 29.96
N PHE A 656 1.41 -1.07 29.51
CA PHE A 656 1.85 -1.10 28.11
C PHE A 656 0.77 -1.69 27.19
N GLY A 657 0.14 -2.80 27.58
CA GLY A 657 -0.96 -3.39 26.81
C GLY A 657 -2.14 -2.44 26.66
N LEU A 658 -2.65 -1.90 27.75
CA LEU A 658 -3.75 -0.94 27.73
C LEU A 658 -3.41 0.32 26.92
N SER A 659 -2.23 0.92 27.14
CA SER A 659 -1.84 2.13 26.39
C SER A 659 -1.64 1.87 24.90
N ASN A 660 -1.23 0.68 24.50
CA ASN A 660 -1.15 0.30 23.10
C ASN A 660 -2.54 0.17 22.47
N ARG A 661 -3.50 -0.45 23.13
CA ARG A 661 -4.92 -0.48 22.69
C ARG A 661 -5.49 0.94 22.52
N ILE A 662 -5.19 1.84 23.46
CA ILE A 662 -5.60 3.25 23.39
C ILE A 662 -4.92 3.95 22.21
N HIS A 663 -3.64 3.70 21.97
CA HIS A 663 -2.88 4.26 20.85
C HIS A 663 -3.49 3.84 19.51
N GLU A 664 -3.69 2.55 19.29
CA GLU A 664 -4.26 2.01 18.04
C GLU A 664 -5.69 2.56 17.79
N LYS A 665 -6.55 2.52 18.78
CA LYS A 665 -7.94 2.93 18.60
C LYS A 665 -8.11 4.45 18.50
N PHE A 666 -7.47 5.23 19.38
CA PHE A 666 -7.77 6.65 19.52
C PHE A 666 -6.71 7.60 18.99
N TYR A 667 -5.43 7.22 19.03
CA TYR A 667 -4.42 8.05 18.38
C TYR A 667 -4.38 7.80 16.87
N ILE A 668 -4.34 6.55 16.43
CA ILE A 668 -4.33 6.17 15.01
C ILE A 668 -5.75 6.23 14.42
N GLY A 669 -6.70 5.51 15.02
CA GLY A 669 -8.05 5.35 14.45
C GLY A 669 -8.88 6.64 14.46
N TYR A 670 -8.64 7.57 15.40
CA TYR A 670 -9.32 8.88 15.50
C TYR A 670 -8.48 10.03 14.94
N HIS A 671 -7.45 9.76 14.14
CA HIS A 671 -6.55 10.80 13.59
C HIS A 671 -7.28 11.83 12.72
N GLY A 672 -8.37 11.42 12.05
CA GLY A 672 -9.25 12.32 11.28
C GLY A 672 -10.26 13.12 12.11
N VAL A 673 -10.39 12.87 13.42
CA VAL A 673 -11.40 13.50 14.29
C VAL A 673 -10.84 14.78 14.91
N THR A 674 -11.27 15.94 14.42
CA THR A 674 -10.89 17.24 14.96
C THR A 674 -11.64 17.52 16.28
N LEU A 675 -10.90 17.96 17.31
CA LEU A 675 -11.40 18.29 18.62
C LEU A 675 -11.34 19.81 18.88
N PRO A 676 -12.06 20.36 19.88
CA PRO A 676 -11.96 21.77 20.26
C PRO A 676 -10.54 22.22 20.59
N HIS A 677 -9.73 21.33 21.18
CA HIS A 677 -8.33 21.48 21.48
C HIS A 677 -7.68 20.10 21.61
N LYS A 678 -6.34 20.04 21.84
CA LYS A 678 -5.63 18.79 22.11
C LYS A 678 -6.27 18.01 23.26
N PHE A 679 -6.36 16.68 23.11
CA PHE A 679 -6.82 15.76 24.14
C PHE A 679 -5.68 14.83 24.56
N LYS A 680 -5.33 14.82 25.85
CA LYS A 680 -4.19 14.08 26.38
C LYS A 680 -4.66 12.94 27.26
N ILE A 681 -4.11 11.74 27.02
CA ILE A 681 -4.38 10.52 27.81
C ILE A 681 -3.09 10.05 28.48
N ALA A 682 -3.19 9.63 29.74
CA ALA A 682 -2.07 9.04 30.47
C ALA A 682 -2.49 7.79 31.24
N VAL A 683 -1.65 6.75 31.19
CA VAL A 683 -1.88 5.45 31.86
C VAL A 683 -0.83 5.24 32.94
N GLY A 684 -1.24 5.33 34.21
CA GLY A 684 -0.44 5.05 35.39
C GLY A 684 -0.69 3.65 35.91
N GLY A 685 0.35 2.86 36.08
CA GLY A 685 0.26 1.47 36.52
C GLY A 685 -0.19 1.33 37.99
N CYS A 686 -0.08 2.36 38.81
CA CYS A 686 -0.45 2.35 40.25
C CYS A 686 -0.56 3.78 40.81
N PRO A 687 -1.05 3.96 42.06
CA PRO A 687 -1.19 5.26 42.71
C PRO A 687 0.11 6.05 42.97
N ASN A 688 1.28 5.51 42.68
CA ASN A 688 2.54 6.29 42.74
C ASN A 688 2.59 7.44 41.70
N ASN A 689 1.67 7.46 40.74
CA ASN A 689 1.40 8.58 39.85
C ASN A 689 2.60 9.06 39.04
N CYS A 690 3.50 8.15 38.62
CA CYS A 690 4.79 8.47 37.96
C CYS A 690 4.65 9.29 36.67
N VAL A 691 3.59 9.09 35.89
CA VAL A 691 3.30 9.81 34.64
C VAL A 691 2.24 10.89 34.80
N LYS A 692 1.89 11.22 36.04
CA LYS A 692 0.93 12.28 36.39
C LYS A 692 -0.40 12.15 35.61
N PRO A 693 -1.14 11.01 35.71
CA PRO A 693 -2.42 10.85 35.02
C PRO A 693 -3.43 11.94 35.39
N ASP A 694 -3.43 12.42 36.62
CA ASP A 694 -4.27 13.50 37.13
C ASP A 694 -4.04 14.86 36.45
N LEU A 695 -2.95 15.08 35.75
CA LEU A 695 -2.64 16.31 35.02
C LEU A 695 -2.88 16.17 33.50
N ASN A 696 -3.55 15.13 33.05
CA ASN A 696 -3.97 14.90 31.68
C ASN A 696 -5.48 15.06 31.53
N ASP A 697 -5.97 15.32 30.33
CA ASP A 697 -7.40 15.50 30.06
C ASP A 697 -8.18 14.25 30.48
N LEU A 698 -7.59 13.06 30.32
CA LEU A 698 -8.07 11.80 30.87
C LEU A 698 -6.87 11.00 31.43
N GLY A 699 -6.99 10.58 32.68
CA GLY A 699 -5.99 9.77 33.37
C GLY A 699 -6.54 8.43 33.81
N ILE A 700 -5.73 7.38 33.71
CA ILE A 700 -6.08 6.04 34.17
C ILE A 700 -5.05 5.62 35.20
N VAL A 701 -5.50 5.05 36.32
CA VAL A 701 -4.62 4.61 37.40
C VAL A 701 -5.06 3.22 37.87
N GLY A 702 -4.13 2.28 37.88
CA GLY A 702 -4.36 0.93 38.41
C GLY A 702 -4.70 0.98 39.91
N GLN A 703 -5.68 0.20 40.30
CA GLN A 703 -6.24 0.15 41.64
C GLN A 703 -6.25 -1.27 42.16
N ARG A 704 -6.05 -1.43 43.46
CA ARG A 704 -6.27 -2.67 44.23
C ARG A 704 -7.02 -2.31 45.51
N VAL A 705 -8.34 -2.39 45.42
CA VAL A 705 -9.25 -2.02 46.53
C VAL A 705 -9.24 -3.13 47.60
N PRO A 706 -8.83 -2.85 48.83
CA PRO A 706 -8.81 -3.88 49.89
C PRO A 706 -10.23 -4.25 50.30
N MET A 707 -10.45 -5.56 50.43
CA MET A 707 -11.69 -6.13 51.02
C MET A 707 -11.32 -6.73 52.36
N ILE A 708 -11.98 -6.21 53.43
CA ILE A 708 -11.69 -6.60 54.83
C ILE A 708 -12.64 -7.71 55.24
N ASP A 709 -12.10 -8.87 55.55
CA ASP A 709 -12.85 -9.93 56.24
C ASP A 709 -12.77 -9.73 57.75
N TYR A 710 -13.78 -9.06 58.29
CA TYR A 710 -13.87 -8.75 59.70
C TYR A 710 -13.98 -9.98 60.60
N SER A 711 -14.39 -11.15 60.09
CA SER A 711 -14.44 -12.40 60.86
C SER A 711 -13.06 -12.89 61.25
N LYS A 712 -12.04 -12.63 60.42
CA LYS A 712 -10.65 -12.98 60.64
C LYS A 712 -9.84 -11.94 61.39
N CYS A 713 -10.37 -10.71 61.55
CA CYS A 713 -9.66 -9.66 62.29
C CYS A 713 -9.68 -9.91 63.78
N ARG A 714 -8.51 -10.05 64.41
CA ARG A 714 -8.33 -10.41 65.83
C ARG A 714 -8.14 -9.26 66.81
N GLY A 715 -8.17 -8.01 66.34
CA GLY A 715 -7.98 -6.84 67.20
C GLY A 715 -6.58 -6.73 67.83
N CYS A 716 -5.56 -6.86 67.03
CA CYS A 716 -4.16 -6.91 67.47
C CYS A 716 -3.73 -5.59 68.14
N LYS A 717 -3.00 -5.66 69.26
CA LYS A 717 -2.39 -4.45 69.89
C LYS A 717 -1.49 -3.66 68.96
N VAL A 718 -0.82 -4.33 68.00
CA VAL A 718 -0.03 -3.73 66.94
C VAL A 718 -0.52 -4.33 65.62
N CYS A 719 -1.33 -3.56 64.91
CA CYS A 719 -1.84 -4.00 63.60
C CYS A 719 -0.79 -3.84 62.52
N GLN A 720 -0.45 -4.96 61.86
CA GLN A 720 0.56 -4.91 60.77
C GLN A 720 0.00 -4.21 59.52
N VAL A 721 -1.29 -4.18 59.31
CA VAL A 721 -1.93 -3.44 58.21
C VAL A 721 -1.79 -1.94 58.42
N GLU A 722 -2.16 -1.44 59.61
CA GLU A 722 -2.00 -0.05 60.01
C GLU A 722 -0.53 0.40 59.91
N LYS A 723 0.39 -0.36 60.51
CA LYS A 723 1.84 -0.08 60.51
C LYS A 723 2.41 0.02 59.10
N ASN A 724 1.93 -0.79 58.14
CA ASN A 724 2.45 -0.84 56.79
C ASN A 724 1.66 0.01 55.80
N CYS A 725 0.63 0.74 56.23
CA CYS A 725 -0.11 1.63 55.34
C CYS A 725 0.73 2.89 55.04
N PRO A 726 1.17 3.09 53.75
CA PRO A 726 2.11 4.16 53.41
C PRO A 726 1.50 5.58 53.52
N ILE A 727 0.17 5.68 53.53
CA ILE A 727 -0.57 6.93 53.63
C ILE A 727 -1.39 7.03 54.95
N GLN A 728 -1.17 6.08 55.90
CA GLN A 728 -1.69 6.10 57.24
C GLN A 728 -3.24 6.19 57.37
N VAL A 729 -3.97 5.67 56.38
CA VAL A 729 -5.46 5.65 56.39
C VAL A 729 -6.04 4.34 56.91
N ALA A 730 -5.21 3.34 57.17
CA ALA A 730 -5.62 2.16 57.87
C ALA A 730 -5.39 2.36 59.36
N GLN A 731 -6.44 2.23 60.17
CA GLN A 731 -6.42 2.47 61.60
C GLN A 731 -7.19 1.40 62.35
N MET A 732 -6.85 1.22 63.64
CA MET A 732 -7.62 0.35 64.51
C MET A 732 -8.76 1.17 65.13
N VAL A 733 -10.00 0.78 64.84
CA VAL A 733 -11.22 1.39 65.37
C VAL A 733 -12.03 0.28 66.04
N ASP A 734 -12.44 0.45 67.28
CA ASP A 734 -13.25 -0.50 68.06
C ASP A 734 -12.72 -1.97 67.99
N GLY A 735 -11.41 -2.13 68.11
CA GLY A 735 -10.79 -3.44 68.09
C GLY A 735 -10.74 -4.15 66.72
N LYS A 736 -11.05 -3.48 65.63
CA LYS A 736 -11.00 -3.96 64.28
C LYS A 736 -10.19 -3.01 63.35
N VAL A 737 -9.53 -3.54 62.36
CA VAL A 737 -8.88 -2.70 61.37
C VAL A 737 -9.95 -2.03 60.48
N SER A 738 -9.86 -0.74 60.33
CA SER A 738 -10.68 0.07 59.41
C SER A 738 -9.80 0.80 58.41
N ILE A 739 -10.27 0.91 57.18
CA ILE A 739 -9.63 1.67 56.13
C ILE A 739 -10.67 2.63 55.55
N ASP A 740 -10.46 3.92 55.72
CA ASP A 740 -11.34 4.92 55.12
C ASP A 740 -11.30 4.79 53.56
N PRO A 741 -12.39 4.38 52.90
CA PRO A 741 -12.43 4.19 51.46
C PRO A 741 -12.24 5.51 50.70
N ASN A 742 -12.55 6.67 51.28
CA ASN A 742 -12.43 7.97 50.63
C ASN A 742 -10.98 8.49 50.68
N ALA A 743 -10.28 8.19 51.78
CA ALA A 743 -8.87 8.55 51.92
C ALA A 743 -7.90 7.51 51.33
N CYS A 744 -8.33 6.28 51.12
CA CYS A 744 -7.50 5.20 50.57
C CYS A 744 -7.20 5.42 49.11
N ASN A 745 -5.92 5.40 48.71
CA ASN A 745 -5.50 5.50 47.33
C ASN A 745 -5.47 4.14 46.57
N ASN A 746 -5.93 3.06 47.22
CA ASN A 746 -6.05 1.70 46.67
C ASN A 746 -4.71 1.14 46.11
N CYS A 747 -3.59 1.41 46.81
CA CYS A 747 -2.27 0.93 46.38
C CYS A 747 -2.04 -0.56 46.62
N GLY A 748 -2.92 -1.24 47.31
CA GLY A 748 -2.88 -2.67 47.60
C GLY A 748 -1.71 -3.15 48.50
N ARG A 749 -0.98 -2.26 49.17
CA ARG A 749 0.17 -2.63 50.04
C ARG A 749 -0.23 -3.32 51.30
N CYS A 750 -1.49 -3.25 51.70
CA CYS A 750 -2.05 -3.96 52.82
C CYS A 750 -2.29 -5.45 52.59
N LYS A 751 -2.29 -5.88 51.30
CA LYS A 751 -2.41 -7.31 50.92
C LYS A 751 -1.36 -8.14 51.62
N GLY A 752 -1.78 -9.28 52.23
CA GLY A 752 -0.90 -10.24 52.93
C GLY A 752 -0.19 -9.68 54.17
N ARG A 753 -0.58 -8.48 54.66
CA ARG A 753 0.04 -7.91 55.89
C ARG A 753 -0.65 -8.35 57.16
N CYS A 754 -1.88 -8.82 57.08
CA CYS A 754 -2.57 -9.38 58.23
C CYS A 754 -2.17 -10.85 58.39
N PRO A 755 -1.51 -11.26 59.48
CA PRO A 755 -1.09 -12.65 59.70
C PRO A 755 -2.28 -13.61 59.88
N PHE A 756 -3.48 -13.09 60.10
CA PHE A 756 -4.71 -13.85 60.24
C PHE A 756 -5.59 -13.86 58.98
N GLY A 757 -5.10 -13.33 57.89
CA GLY A 757 -5.77 -13.36 56.61
C GLY A 757 -6.98 -12.44 56.44
N ALA A 758 -7.10 -11.37 57.28
CA ALA A 758 -8.24 -10.43 57.19
C ALA A 758 -8.19 -9.51 55.94
N LEU A 759 -7.10 -9.44 55.21
CA LEU A 759 -6.90 -8.66 53.96
C LEU A 759 -6.19 -9.49 52.88
N GLU A 760 -6.73 -10.64 52.59
CA GLU A 760 -6.27 -11.49 51.48
C GLU A 760 -7.02 -11.19 50.16
N GLU A 761 -8.31 -10.80 50.32
CA GLU A 761 -9.16 -10.45 49.19
C GLU A 761 -9.07 -8.96 48.84
N TYR A 762 -9.16 -8.66 47.53
CA TYR A 762 -9.19 -7.30 47.04
C TYR A 762 -9.79 -7.32 45.65
N GLN A 763 -10.32 -6.17 45.23
CA GLN A 763 -10.79 -5.95 43.86
C GLN A 763 -9.73 -5.19 43.07
N GLU A 764 -9.24 -5.78 41.99
CA GLU A 764 -8.39 -5.10 41.01
C GLU A 764 -9.27 -4.27 40.08
N GLY A 765 -8.74 -3.14 39.58
CA GLY A 765 -9.51 -2.28 38.69
C GLY A 765 -8.76 -1.03 38.25
N TYR A 766 -9.50 -0.17 37.59
CA TYR A 766 -9.02 1.06 36.95
C TYR A 766 -9.79 2.26 37.50
N LYS A 767 -9.06 3.24 38.04
CA LYS A 767 -9.63 4.56 38.40
C LYS A 767 -9.42 5.47 37.18
N ILE A 768 -10.48 6.10 36.69
CA ILE A 768 -10.43 7.08 35.62
C ILE A 768 -10.60 8.48 36.20
N LEU A 769 -9.73 9.39 35.79
CA LEU A 769 -9.71 10.80 36.17
C LEU A 769 -9.99 11.63 34.90
N ILE A 770 -10.85 12.65 34.99
CA ILE A 770 -11.22 13.53 33.88
C ILE A 770 -11.00 15.00 34.23
N GLY A 771 -10.72 15.82 33.21
CA GLY A 771 -10.57 17.27 33.37
C GLY A 771 -9.24 17.72 33.96
N GLY A 772 -8.21 16.86 33.93
CA GLY A 772 -6.85 17.26 34.30
C GLY A 772 -6.20 18.16 33.26
N ARG A 773 -5.31 19.03 33.73
CA ARG A 773 -4.63 20.01 32.88
C ARG A 773 -3.32 20.46 33.47
N TRP A 774 -2.28 20.53 32.67
CA TRP A 774 -0.98 21.11 33.00
C TRP A 774 -0.54 22.11 31.93
N GLY A 775 -0.11 23.32 32.37
CA GLY A 775 0.35 24.38 31.48
C GLY A 775 0.18 25.77 32.16
N LYS A 776 -0.20 26.80 31.39
CA LYS A 776 -0.47 28.16 31.95
C LYS A 776 -1.53 28.15 33.02
N LYS A 777 -2.47 27.24 32.97
CA LYS A 777 -3.43 26.94 34.05
C LYS A 777 -3.23 25.49 34.44
N VAL A 778 -3.40 25.17 35.70
CA VAL A 778 -3.32 23.84 36.30
C VAL A 778 -4.68 23.42 36.81
N ALA A 779 -5.08 22.18 36.56
CA ALA A 779 -6.23 21.55 37.14
C ALA A 779 -5.91 20.06 37.36
N HIS A 780 -6.30 19.52 38.51
CA HIS A 780 -6.23 18.10 38.78
C HIS A 780 -7.48 17.40 38.26
N GLY A 781 -7.30 16.22 37.67
CA GLY A 781 -8.40 15.43 37.19
C GLY A 781 -9.26 14.92 38.37
N ILE A 782 -10.58 14.96 38.18
CA ILE A 782 -11.57 14.50 39.15
C ILE A 782 -11.85 13.03 38.84
N PRO A 783 -11.81 12.11 39.84
CA PRO A 783 -12.13 10.71 39.64
C PRO A 783 -13.62 10.51 39.33
N LEU A 784 -13.90 9.65 38.32
CA LEU A 784 -15.27 9.18 38.11
C LEU A 784 -15.74 8.38 39.32
N THR A 785 -17.05 8.33 39.53
CA THR A 785 -17.67 7.81 40.75
C THR A 785 -17.60 6.30 40.94
N ARG A 786 -16.97 5.58 39.98
CA ARG A 786 -16.77 4.12 40.12
C ARG A 786 -15.36 3.68 39.72
N ILE A 787 -14.96 2.51 40.17
CA ILE A 787 -13.77 1.79 39.71
C ILE A 787 -14.23 0.78 38.68
N PHE A 788 -13.54 0.77 37.52
CA PHE A 788 -13.83 -0.12 36.41
C PHE A 788 -13.08 -1.43 36.59
N THR A 789 -13.64 -2.53 36.11
CA THR A 789 -13.09 -3.89 36.33
C THR A 789 -12.56 -4.53 35.06
N SER A 790 -12.86 -3.95 33.88
CA SER A 790 -12.36 -4.45 32.58
C SER A 790 -11.75 -3.33 31.75
N GLU A 791 -10.80 -3.70 30.87
CA GLU A 791 -10.22 -2.77 29.91
C GLU A 791 -11.24 -2.28 28.86
N ASP A 792 -12.23 -3.10 28.52
CA ASP A 792 -13.26 -2.73 27.55
C ASP A 792 -14.17 -1.61 28.09
N GLU A 793 -14.50 -1.63 29.39
CA GLU A 793 -15.19 -0.52 30.02
C GLU A 793 -14.33 0.76 30.00
N VAL A 794 -13.03 0.65 30.25
CA VAL A 794 -12.09 1.78 30.17
C VAL A 794 -12.06 2.36 28.77
N MET A 795 -11.98 1.52 27.74
CA MET A 795 -11.98 1.92 26.33
C MET A 795 -13.29 2.62 25.94
N ASP A 796 -14.43 2.14 26.41
CA ASP A 796 -15.75 2.77 26.19
C ASP A 796 -15.83 4.17 26.83
N VAL A 797 -15.35 4.32 28.05
CA VAL A 797 -15.32 5.63 28.74
C VAL A 797 -14.38 6.62 28.02
N ILE A 798 -13.22 6.18 27.54
CA ILE A 798 -12.30 7.03 26.78
C ILE A 798 -12.99 7.52 25.50
N GLU A 799 -13.63 6.63 24.77
CA GLU A 799 -14.36 6.94 23.54
C GLU A 799 -15.45 7.98 23.83
N LYS A 800 -16.28 7.75 24.85
CA LYS A 800 -17.30 8.69 25.29
C LYS A 800 -16.73 10.06 25.66
N ALA A 801 -15.61 10.10 26.36
CA ALA A 801 -14.97 11.36 26.76
C ALA A 801 -14.45 12.15 25.53
N ILE A 802 -13.84 11.49 24.56
CA ILE A 802 -13.35 12.12 23.33
C ILE A 802 -14.54 12.67 22.51
N LEU A 803 -15.60 11.88 22.35
CA LEU A 803 -16.76 12.27 21.56
C LEU A 803 -17.60 13.34 22.25
N LEU A 804 -17.78 13.28 23.59
CA LEU A 804 -18.41 14.36 24.38
C LEU A 804 -17.61 15.65 24.22
N PHE A 805 -16.28 15.60 24.30
CA PHE A 805 -15.44 16.78 24.10
C PHE A 805 -15.57 17.35 22.69
N ARG A 806 -15.66 16.51 21.65
CA ARG A 806 -15.92 16.94 20.27
C ARG A 806 -17.28 17.64 20.15
N ASP A 807 -18.33 17.05 20.72
CA ASP A 807 -19.71 17.48 20.49
C ASP A 807 -20.14 18.64 21.41
N GLU A 808 -19.64 18.70 22.62
CA GLU A 808 -20.02 19.69 23.63
C GLU A 808 -18.94 20.76 23.91
N GLY A 809 -17.70 20.50 23.55
CA GLY A 809 -16.62 21.47 23.71
C GLY A 809 -16.71 22.63 22.71
N ILE A 810 -16.20 23.80 23.11
CA ILE A 810 -16.13 25.01 22.29
C ILE A 810 -14.70 25.14 21.73
N SER A 811 -14.54 25.56 20.48
CA SER A 811 -13.21 25.74 19.87
C SER A 811 -12.29 26.58 20.74
N GLY A 812 -11.09 26.03 21.03
CA GLY A 812 -10.11 26.63 21.94
C GLY A 812 -10.22 26.22 23.40
N GLU A 813 -11.35 25.61 23.84
CA GLU A 813 -11.46 25.06 25.19
C GLU A 813 -10.55 23.84 25.38
N ARG A 814 -9.99 23.69 26.56
CA ARG A 814 -9.43 22.40 27.03
C ARG A 814 -10.54 21.57 27.65
N PHE A 815 -10.38 20.25 27.65
CA PHE A 815 -11.39 19.35 28.24
C PHE A 815 -11.71 19.71 29.72
N ALA A 816 -10.71 20.16 30.49
CA ALA A 816 -10.92 20.69 31.84
C ALA A 816 -11.89 21.87 31.86
N ASP A 817 -11.82 22.80 30.91
CA ASP A 817 -12.72 23.97 30.83
C ASP A 817 -14.14 23.51 30.43
N THR A 818 -14.24 22.52 29.53
CA THR A 818 -15.51 21.88 29.10
C THR A 818 -16.19 21.18 30.29
N VAL A 819 -15.45 20.37 31.06
CA VAL A 819 -15.96 19.68 32.25
C VAL A 819 -16.44 20.70 33.29
N ALA A 820 -15.67 21.78 33.53
CA ALA A 820 -16.07 22.83 34.48
C ALA A 820 -17.33 23.60 34.04
N ARG A 821 -17.49 23.85 32.74
CA ARG A 821 -18.66 24.54 32.16
C ARG A 821 -19.93 23.68 32.20
N LEU A 822 -19.81 22.41 31.85
CA LEU A 822 -20.95 21.47 31.81
C LEU A 822 -21.35 20.97 33.21
N GLY A 823 -20.44 21.01 34.18
CA GLY A 823 -20.56 20.43 35.51
C GLY A 823 -20.11 18.96 35.54
N PHE A 824 -19.40 18.61 36.62
CA PHE A 824 -18.83 17.26 36.77
C PHE A 824 -19.92 16.16 36.76
N ASP A 825 -21.03 16.37 37.48
CA ASP A 825 -22.10 15.36 37.61
C ASP A 825 -22.71 15.04 36.25
N TYR A 826 -22.98 16.03 35.40
CA TYR A 826 -23.46 15.85 34.05
C TYR A 826 -22.46 15.02 33.20
N VAL A 827 -21.17 15.40 33.22
CA VAL A 827 -20.16 14.69 32.46
C VAL A 827 -19.98 13.25 32.96
N ASN A 828 -19.93 13.06 34.29
CA ASN A 828 -19.82 11.73 34.91
C ASN A 828 -20.98 10.81 34.50
N GLU A 829 -22.22 11.32 34.53
CA GLU A 829 -23.41 10.57 34.11
C GLU A 829 -23.32 10.18 32.63
N LYS A 830 -22.95 11.11 31.74
CA LYS A 830 -22.79 10.85 30.32
C LYS A 830 -21.72 9.82 30.03
N LEU A 831 -20.62 9.83 30.75
CA LEU A 831 -19.52 8.86 30.56
C LEU A 831 -19.87 7.47 31.10
N LEU A 832 -20.69 7.39 32.16
CA LEU A 832 -21.03 6.11 32.77
C LEU A 832 -22.24 5.43 32.13
N SER A 833 -23.24 6.19 31.63
CA SER A 833 -24.52 5.66 31.16
C SER A 833 -24.88 6.08 29.72
N GLY A 834 -24.22 7.09 29.15
CA GLY A 834 -24.54 7.62 27.83
C GLY A 834 -24.27 6.65 26.69
N SER A 835 -25.09 6.74 25.64
CA SER A 835 -24.81 6.11 24.34
C SER A 835 -24.05 7.06 23.40
N ILE A 836 -23.28 6.49 22.48
CA ILE A 836 -22.51 7.25 21.50
C ILE A 836 -23.08 6.98 20.11
N ASP A 837 -23.28 8.02 19.33
CA ASP A 837 -23.53 7.91 17.90
C ASP A 837 -22.19 7.69 17.17
N LYS A 838 -21.85 6.42 16.91
CA LYS A 838 -20.59 6.02 16.25
C LYS A 838 -20.57 6.33 14.76
N ASP A 839 -21.72 6.39 14.12
CA ASP A 839 -21.83 6.59 12.66
C ASP A 839 -21.57 8.05 12.24
N ALA A 840 -21.71 8.99 13.19
CA ALA A 840 -21.45 10.41 12.97
C ALA A 840 -19.98 10.86 13.25
N ILE A 841 -19.07 9.93 13.55
CA ILE A 841 -17.70 10.24 14.03
C ILE A 841 -16.91 11.12 13.05
N LEU A 842 -17.04 10.89 11.75
CA LEU A 842 -16.24 11.56 10.73
C LEU A 842 -16.82 12.87 10.16
N HIS A 843 -18.08 13.22 10.48
CA HIS A 843 -18.82 14.27 9.78
C HIS A 843 -19.26 15.46 10.62
N LYS A 844 -19.07 15.43 11.94
CA LYS A 844 -19.46 16.57 12.81
C LYS A 844 -18.32 17.59 12.96
N THR A 845 -18.66 18.86 12.76
CA THR A 845 -17.77 20.01 13.01
C THR A 845 -17.89 20.48 14.45
N VAL A 846 -16.80 21.01 15.00
CA VAL A 846 -16.76 21.59 16.36
C VAL A 846 -17.61 22.85 16.43
N LYS A 847 -18.45 22.98 17.45
CA LYS A 847 -19.25 24.20 17.69
C LYS A 847 -18.32 25.42 17.87
N GLY A 848 -18.59 26.50 17.14
CA GLY A 848 -18.02 27.83 17.41
C GLY A 848 -16.68 28.15 16.74
N GLY A 849 -16.24 27.48 15.71
CA GLY A 849 -15.07 27.99 15.07
C GLY A 849 -14.42 27.24 13.92
N ALA A 850 -13.73 27.99 13.10
CA ALA A 850 -12.83 27.44 12.10
C ALA A 850 -11.74 26.60 12.78
N THR A 851 -11.57 25.38 12.30
CA THR A 851 -10.52 24.47 12.74
C THR A 851 -9.14 25.09 12.59
N CYS A 852 -8.33 24.96 13.61
CA CYS A 852 -6.91 25.32 13.56
C CYS A 852 -6.13 24.50 12.56
#